data_d2b1597f59eea109df9f17208d7560dd
#
_entry.id   d2b1597f59eea109df9f17208d7560dd
#
_cell.length_a   1.000
_cell.length_b   1.000
_cell.length_c   1.000
_cell.angle_alpha   90.00
_cell.angle_beta   90.00
_cell.angle_gamma   90.00
#
_symmetry.space_group_name_H-M   'P 1'
#
loop_
_entity.id
_entity.type
_entity.pdbx_description
1 polymer ?
#
loop_
_entity_poly.entity_id
_entity_poly.type
_entity_poly.pdbx_seq_one_letter_code
_entity_poly.pdbx_strand_id
1 'polypeptide(L)'
;MNSTPESILYANEAYRLTSLRLEQPGLVAELVGPGHSTLRITRNGEVSERPIPPVPREKTGYRGSIPVLTAMYAMAVQEMQQNITPEGLLLAGASWHTAWTRDTAYAVTLGAAYLEPEACRHSLESRVRDGIIMQDTGTGGGWPISTDRVSWVLAAWTYYLACGDREWLEYSAQVAMNTLAQDDAVLTCHGHLRPGETTFIDWREQSYPSWMNTAEIGASYAFGTNVLHYVSRRIVARMLAELGREKEATPWAEEATAIAADVQEYFWSRAAQCYGMMRTENSLEERVDALATALSVITGLSSGKQAHQAMNTLPRTLWGTPVFAPFKEEEQAAYHNRAIWPFVEAYVLLAHAELQDTRGAAQSMASLLRAAMAFGTNKENFQAVSGEATGTIQNSDRQLWSVAGMLGMYYFGLFGMQYEGDNLVFAPCVPKNFGGSHWLTNLRIRDMVLDVHLNGYGTDICSARINGKAASPIIPLDTKGRLQIELELMPSEDEQEAHPAYPAAVDDLPTPQWEECGPALLRWRAVPGATSYCVYANGTAITTTGQPIYAPAPGAAHFTEYRVQATSASNASALSRPWEYSRPGSRQLLAPTRIGEKPEYMVENNRAWLDTRPCTAHLEYEAITLAAGTYRIRFRYVNACASRRDGDTCALRQLFINDTPGAIIPFPHNTEQGDWEDYTHTAGVQLQLPAGVHTFSLRFTSLCANTAGHTNQCMVGYLEITRLA
;
A
#
# COMPACT_ATOMS: atom_id res chain seq x y z
N MET A 1 28.01 -39.53 -13.29
CA MET A 1 26.93 -38.59 -13.01
C MET A 1 27.00 -37.54 -14.11
N ASN A 2 26.10 -37.61 -15.08
CA ASN A 2 26.03 -36.57 -16.12
C ASN A 2 25.50 -35.33 -15.46
N SER A 3 26.36 -34.31 -15.30
CA SER A 3 25.94 -32.99 -14.88
C SER A 3 25.00 -32.42 -15.95
N THR A 4 23.75 -32.25 -15.62
CA THR A 4 22.82 -31.45 -16.45
C THR A 4 23.50 -30.11 -16.70
N PRO A 5 23.61 -29.64 -17.95
CA PRO A 5 24.26 -28.37 -18.21
C PRO A 5 23.53 -27.26 -17.44
N GLU A 6 24.29 -26.41 -16.78
CA GLU A 6 23.78 -25.28 -16.03
C GLU A 6 23.08 -24.28 -16.96
N SER A 7 21.77 -24.15 -16.86
CA SER A 7 20.97 -23.26 -17.70
C SER A 7 20.90 -21.85 -17.11
N ILE A 8 21.01 -20.84 -17.95
CA ILE A 8 20.83 -19.43 -17.55
C ILE A 8 19.32 -19.16 -17.42
N LEU A 9 18.88 -18.75 -16.24
CA LEU A 9 17.51 -18.33 -15.99
C LEU A 9 17.31 -16.84 -16.29
N TYR A 10 18.30 -16.03 -15.88
CA TYR A 10 18.28 -14.58 -16.10
C TYR A 10 19.71 -14.02 -16.04
N ALA A 11 19.98 -13.00 -16.85
CA ALA A 11 21.23 -12.24 -16.78
C ALA A 11 21.01 -10.79 -17.20
N ASN A 12 21.70 -9.88 -16.52
CA ASN A 12 21.82 -8.47 -16.87
C ASN A 12 23.25 -7.99 -16.55
N GLU A 13 23.48 -6.68 -16.58
CA GLU A 13 24.79 -6.09 -16.30
C GLU A 13 25.25 -6.27 -14.84
N ALA A 14 24.33 -6.50 -13.90
CA ALA A 14 24.62 -6.59 -12.46
C ALA A 14 24.79 -8.02 -11.96
N TYR A 15 24.07 -8.99 -12.51
CA TYR A 15 24.13 -10.37 -12.04
C TYR A 15 23.76 -11.39 -13.12
N ARG A 16 24.18 -12.63 -12.87
CA ARG A 16 23.79 -13.80 -13.64
C ARG A 16 23.22 -14.87 -12.69
N LEU A 17 21.97 -15.27 -12.97
CA LEU A 17 21.27 -16.32 -12.26
C LEU A 17 21.14 -17.55 -13.17
N THR A 18 21.60 -18.71 -12.69
CA THR A 18 21.47 -19.98 -13.39
C THR A 18 20.60 -20.95 -12.58
N SER A 19 20.41 -22.14 -13.09
CA SER A 19 19.65 -23.21 -12.40
C SER A 19 20.27 -23.66 -11.06
N LEU A 20 21.53 -23.32 -10.78
CA LEU A 20 22.27 -23.74 -9.59
C LEU A 20 22.99 -22.60 -8.86
N ARG A 21 23.21 -21.48 -9.53
CA ARG A 21 24.17 -20.50 -9.06
C ARG A 21 23.74 -19.06 -9.36
N LEU A 22 24.05 -18.16 -8.46
CA LEU A 22 24.01 -16.73 -8.62
C LEU A 22 25.42 -16.16 -8.61
N GLU A 23 25.75 -15.32 -9.58
CA GLU A 23 27.01 -14.57 -9.66
C GLU A 23 26.71 -13.07 -9.77
N GLN A 24 27.32 -12.28 -8.90
CA GLN A 24 27.34 -10.82 -8.97
C GLN A 24 28.67 -10.28 -8.42
N PRO A 25 29.05 -9.03 -8.66
CA PRO A 25 30.29 -8.49 -8.12
C PRO A 25 30.44 -8.71 -6.62
N GLY A 26 31.54 -9.34 -6.22
CA GLY A 26 31.85 -9.65 -4.82
C GLY A 26 31.02 -10.78 -4.18
N LEU A 27 30.11 -11.43 -4.92
CA LEU A 27 29.28 -12.50 -4.38
C LEU A 27 29.07 -13.65 -5.36
N VAL A 28 29.21 -14.85 -4.85
CA VAL A 28 28.75 -16.08 -5.51
C VAL A 28 27.89 -16.85 -4.50
N ALA A 29 26.67 -17.22 -4.89
CA ALA A 29 25.83 -18.13 -4.12
C ALA A 29 25.52 -19.36 -4.97
N GLU A 30 25.75 -20.55 -4.43
CA GLU A 30 25.61 -21.81 -5.16
C GLU A 30 24.95 -22.91 -4.33
N LEU A 31 24.18 -23.74 -4.98
CA LEU A 31 23.59 -24.94 -4.37
C LEU A 31 24.58 -26.09 -4.41
N VAL A 32 24.93 -26.61 -3.24
CA VAL A 32 25.91 -27.67 -3.05
C VAL A 32 25.33 -28.83 -2.24
N GLY A 33 26.12 -29.90 -2.12
CA GLY A 33 25.75 -31.09 -1.36
C GLY A 33 24.81 -32.06 -2.10
N PRO A 34 24.50 -33.21 -1.49
CA PRO A 34 23.57 -34.18 -2.07
C PRO A 34 22.17 -33.60 -2.24
N GLY A 35 21.64 -33.70 -3.46
CA GLY A 35 20.28 -33.14 -3.75
C GLY A 35 20.15 -31.63 -3.62
N HIS A 36 21.28 -30.89 -3.71
CA HIS A 36 21.30 -29.42 -3.60
C HIS A 36 20.75 -28.91 -2.25
N SER A 37 21.09 -29.59 -1.16
CA SER A 37 20.55 -29.37 0.19
C SER A 37 21.25 -28.28 0.99
N THR A 38 22.20 -27.58 0.40
CA THR A 38 22.94 -26.51 1.08
C THR A 38 23.15 -25.35 0.12
N LEU A 39 22.80 -24.15 0.57
CA LEU A 39 23.16 -22.90 -0.09
C LEU A 39 24.49 -22.41 0.49
N ARG A 40 25.53 -22.40 -0.33
CA ARG A 40 26.84 -21.82 0.00
C ARG A 40 26.91 -20.41 -0.58
N ILE A 41 27.26 -19.44 0.25
CA ILE A 41 27.42 -18.04 -0.14
C ILE A 41 28.86 -17.64 0.13
N THR A 42 29.55 -17.22 -0.91
CA THR A 42 30.89 -16.65 -0.84
C THR A 42 30.78 -15.16 -1.10
N ARG A 43 30.98 -14.34 -0.09
CA ARG A 43 30.93 -12.88 -0.18
C ARG A 43 32.28 -12.28 0.14
N ASN A 44 32.93 -11.62 -0.81
CA ASN A 44 34.28 -11.01 -0.66
C ASN A 44 35.31 -11.98 -0.07
N GLY A 45 35.21 -13.27 -0.43
CA GLY A 45 36.09 -14.33 0.05
C GLY A 45 35.66 -15.02 1.35
N GLU A 46 34.69 -14.48 2.07
CA GLU A 46 34.08 -15.13 3.24
C GLU A 46 33.01 -16.13 2.79
N VAL A 47 33.05 -17.33 3.37
CA VAL A 47 32.11 -18.40 3.04
C VAL A 47 31.15 -18.64 4.20
N SER A 48 29.85 -18.66 3.88
CA SER A 48 28.80 -19.12 4.78
C SER A 48 27.97 -20.22 4.12
N GLU A 49 27.41 -21.10 4.93
CA GLU A 49 26.57 -22.20 4.43
C GLU A 49 25.25 -22.21 5.21
N ARG A 50 24.15 -22.36 4.46
CA ARG A 50 22.82 -22.53 5.01
C ARG A 50 22.26 -23.88 4.55
N PRO A 51 21.97 -24.82 5.48
CA PRO A 51 21.24 -26.03 5.17
C PRO A 51 19.79 -25.71 4.74
N ILE A 52 19.33 -26.41 3.70
CA ILE A 52 17.97 -26.33 3.20
C ILE A 52 17.33 -27.70 3.40
N PRO A 53 16.57 -27.91 4.48
CA PRO A 53 15.90 -29.18 4.73
C PRO A 53 14.80 -29.42 3.70
N PRO A 54 14.49 -30.69 3.40
CA PRO A 54 13.37 -31.01 2.54
C PRO A 54 12.04 -30.57 3.18
N VAL A 55 11.09 -30.19 2.33
CA VAL A 55 9.74 -29.87 2.77
C VAL A 55 9.08 -31.08 3.43
N PRO A 56 8.47 -30.95 4.62
CA PRO A 56 7.73 -32.05 5.27
C PRO A 56 6.62 -32.60 4.36
N ARG A 57 6.46 -33.91 4.34
CA ARG A 57 5.55 -34.59 3.41
C ARG A 57 4.07 -34.23 3.58
N GLU A 58 3.69 -33.82 4.78
CA GLU A 58 2.33 -33.37 5.14
C GLU A 58 2.02 -31.95 4.64
N LYS A 59 3.03 -31.16 4.31
CA LYS A 59 2.89 -29.80 3.80
C LYS A 59 2.77 -29.79 2.27
N THR A 60 2.27 -28.70 1.74
CA THR A 60 2.33 -28.40 0.31
C THR A 60 3.79 -28.34 -0.12
N GLY A 61 4.18 -29.18 -1.08
CA GLY A 61 5.55 -29.31 -1.55
C GLY A 61 5.70 -28.90 -3.01
N TYR A 62 6.87 -28.36 -3.34
CA TYR A 62 7.26 -28.09 -4.72
C TYR A 62 8.57 -28.80 -5.06
N ARG A 63 8.64 -29.31 -6.29
CA ARG A 63 9.86 -29.80 -6.93
C ARG A 63 9.82 -29.48 -8.42
N GLY A 64 10.98 -29.31 -9.03
CA GLY A 64 11.05 -29.03 -10.46
C GLY A 64 12.36 -29.45 -11.09
N SER A 65 12.42 -29.34 -12.42
CA SER A 65 13.63 -29.59 -13.20
C SER A 65 14.74 -28.55 -12.96
N ILE A 66 14.41 -27.42 -12.31
CA ILE A 66 15.31 -26.31 -11.99
C ILE A 66 15.61 -26.34 -10.49
N PRO A 67 16.84 -26.75 -10.07
CA PRO A 67 17.16 -26.95 -8.65
C PRO A 67 17.00 -25.72 -7.77
N VAL A 68 17.35 -24.50 -8.26
CA VAL A 68 17.21 -23.28 -7.47
C VAL A 68 15.75 -23.00 -7.08
N LEU A 69 14.79 -23.30 -7.95
CA LEU A 69 13.38 -23.18 -7.60
C LEU A 69 13.00 -24.14 -6.47
N THR A 70 13.44 -25.38 -6.52
CA THR A 70 13.16 -26.37 -5.47
C THR A 70 13.77 -25.94 -4.13
N ALA A 71 15.01 -25.44 -4.14
CA ALA A 71 15.70 -25.02 -2.94
C ALA A 71 15.08 -23.75 -2.30
N MET A 72 14.75 -22.74 -3.11
CA MET A 72 14.17 -21.49 -2.58
C MET A 72 12.73 -21.69 -2.07
N TYR A 73 11.96 -22.58 -2.68
CA TYR A 73 10.67 -23.00 -2.12
C TYR A 73 10.82 -23.65 -0.74
N ALA A 74 11.74 -24.62 -0.62
CA ALA A 74 11.99 -25.31 0.65
C ALA A 74 12.49 -24.35 1.74
N MET A 75 13.33 -23.38 1.38
CA MET A 75 13.78 -22.32 2.28
C MET A 75 12.61 -21.46 2.76
N ALA A 76 11.70 -21.06 1.86
CA ALA A 76 10.52 -20.27 2.23
C ALA A 76 9.58 -21.04 3.17
N VAL A 77 9.36 -22.34 2.92
CA VAL A 77 8.58 -23.19 3.84
C VAL A 77 9.22 -23.27 5.23
N GLN A 78 10.54 -23.46 5.31
CA GLN A 78 11.25 -23.45 6.60
C GLN A 78 11.10 -22.11 7.33
N GLU A 79 11.25 -20.99 6.64
CA GLU A 79 11.15 -19.67 7.22
C GLU A 79 9.72 -19.32 7.65
N MET A 80 8.71 -19.77 6.89
CA MET A 80 7.31 -19.64 7.31
C MET A 80 7.05 -20.34 8.63
N GLN A 81 7.53 -21.57 8.79
CA GLN A 81 7.41 -22.32 10.04
C GLN A 81 8.13 -21.64 11.23
N GLN A 82 9.31 -21.03 10.96
CA GLN A 82 10.06 -20.28 11.99
C GLN A 82 9.39 -18.97 12.40
N ASN A 83 8.45 -18.46 11.62
CA ASN A 83 7.68 -17.27 11.95
C ASN A 83 6.41 -17.58 12.77
N ILE A 84 6.12 -18.85 13.04
CA ILE A 84 4.95 -19.22 13.86
C ILE A 84 5.36 -19.28 15.33
N THR A 85 4.67 -18.52 16.19
CA THR A 85 4.89 -18.57 17.65
C THR A 85 4.31 -19.85 18.25
N PRO A 86 4.69 -20.21 19.50
CA PRO A 86 4.06 -21.31 20.21
C PRO A 86 2.54 -21.18 20.35
N GLU A 87 2.02 -19.94 20.37
CA GLU A 87 0.58 -19.62 20.43
C GLU A 87 -0.10 -19.70 19.06
N GLY A 88 0.65 -19.99 18.00
CA GLY A 88 0.13 -20.13 16.64
C GLY A 88 -0.04 -18.82 15.89
N LEU A 89 0.65 -17.74 16.28
CA LEU A 89 0.60 -16.45 15.59
C LEU A 89 1.76 -16.31 14.60
N LEU A 90 1.51 -15.65 13.47
CA LEU A 90 2.51 -15.30 12.48
C LEU A 90 3.25 -14.02 12.91
N LEU A 91 4.54 -14.12 13.21
CA LEU A 91 5.41 -12.97 13.43
C LEU A 91 5.73 -12.28 12.11
N ALA A 92 5.80 -10.96 12.08
CA ALA A 92 6.11 -10.20 10.89
C ALA A 92 7.53 -10.45 10.35
N GLY A 93 8.49 -10.87 11.20
CA GLY A 93 9.84 -11.24 10.79
C GLY A 93 10.77 -11.56 11.95
N ALA A 94 12.04 -11.84 11.65
CA ALA A 94 13.04 -12.15 12.68
C ALA A 94 13.29 -10.99 13.64
N SER A 95 13.22 -9.75 13.16
CA SER A 95 13.38 -8.52 13.96
C SER A 95 12.06 -7.98 14.48
N TRP A 96 10.93 -8.49 14.00
CA TRP A 96 9.58 -8.00 14.30
C TRP A 96 8.77 -9.08 15.02
N HIS A 97 8.73 -8.99 16.36
CA HIS A 97 8.17 -10.04 17.23
C HIS A 97 6.66 -9.86 17.49
N THR A 98 5.92 -9.31 16.56
CA THR A 98 4.49 -9.05 16.68
C THR A 98 3.77 -9.47 15.38
N ALA A 99 2.55 -9.96 15.51
CA ALA A 99 1.64 -10.10 14.39
C ALA A 99 0.98 -8.75 14.13
N TRP A 100 1.21 -8.17 12.95
CA TRP A 100 0.58 -6.92 12.52
C TRP A 100 -0.49 -7.19 11.46
N THR A 101 -1.50 -6.34 11.44
CA THR A 101 -2.65 -6.46 10.53
C THR A 101 -2.23 -6.50 9.07
N ARG A 102 -1.43 -5.54 8.63
CA ARG A 102 -1.00 -5.40 7.23
C ARG A 102 -0.05 -6.52 6.81
N ASP A 103 0.96 -6.84 7.64
CA ASP A 103 1.94 -7.91 7.37
C ASP A 103 1.26 -9.27 7.24
N THR A 104 0.37 -9.59 8.20
CA THR A 104 -0.45 -10.80 8.16
C THR A 104 -1.33 -10.83 6.90
N ALA A 105 -2.00 -9.72 6.60
CA ALA A 105 -2.92 -9.64 5.48
C ALA A 105 -2.23 -9.92 4.13
N TYR A 106 -1.15 -9.25 3.84
CA TYR A 106 -0.41 -9.47 2.60
C TYR A 106 0.23 -10.85 2.53
N ALA A 107 0.72 -11.38 3.66
CA ALA A 107 1.27 -12.74 3.68
C ALA A 107 0.20 -13.80 3.41
N VAL A 108 -0.97 -13.70 4.01
CA VAL A 108 -2.09 -14.62 3.77
C VAL A 108 -2.51 -14.56 2.30
N THR A 109 -2.62 -13.37 1.73
CA THR A 109 -2.99 -13.15 0.32
C THR A 109 -1.95 -13.71 -0.65
N LEU A 110 -0.66 -13.65 -0.28
CA LEU A 110 0.46 -14.19 -1.09
C LEU A 110 0.69 -15.70 -0.91
N GLY A 111 -0.17 -16.41 -0.19
CA GLY A 111 -0.15 -17.88 -0.19
C GLY A 111 0.10 -18.55 1.15
N ALA A 112 0.32 -17.82 2.25
CA ALA A 112 0.49 -18.42 3.58
C ALA A 112 -0.72 -19.30 3.96
N ALA A 113 -1.93 -18.95 3.51
CA ALA A 113 -3.16 -19.71 3.75
C ALA A 113 -3.12 -21.16 3.21
N TYR A 114 -2.33 -21.44 2.17
CA TYR A 114 -2.21 -22.78 1.58
C TYR A 114 -1.14 -23.64 2.26
N LEU A 115 -0.34 -23.05 3.13
CA LEU A 115 0.73 -23.74 3.85
C LEU A 115 0.44 -23.87 5.33
N GLU A 116 -0.03 -22.78 5.98
CA GLU A 116 -0.25 -22.66 7.43
C GLU A 116 -1.62 -22.02 7.74
N PRO A 117 -2.75 -22.66 7.34
CA PRO A 117 -4.08 -22.06 7.47
C PRO A 117 -4.48 -21.76 8.92
N GLU A 118 -4.12 -22.61 9.88
CA GLU A 118 -4.45 -22.40 11.29
C GLU A 118 -3.76 -21.15 11.86
N ALA A 119 -2.46 -20.99 11.59
CA ALA A 119 -1.71 -19.80 12.00
C ALA A 119 -2.22 -18.52 11.33
N CYS A 120 -2.64 -18.62 10.06
CA CYS A 120 -3.29 -17.50 9.36
C CYS A 120 -4.59 -17.07 10.06
N ARG A 121 -5.48 -18.03 10.37
CA ARG A 121 -6.74 -17.75 11.08
C ARG A 121 -6.50 -17.08 12.42
N HIS A 122 -5.67 -17.70 13.28
CA HIS A 122 -5.36 -17.15 14.60
C HIS A 122 -4.78 -15.73 14.51
N SER A 123 -3.88 -15.50 13.57
CA SER A 123 -3.28 -14.17 13.37
C SER A 123 -4.32 -13.15 12.92
N LEU A 124 -5.21 -13.49 11.98
CA LEU A 124 -6.29 -12.61 11.54
C LEU A 124 -7.28 -12.31 12.67
N GLU A 125 -7.70 -13.32 13.45
CA GLU A 125 -8.59 -13.13 14.59
C GLU A 125 -7.94 -12.23 15.66
N SER A 126 -6.64 -12.37 15.92
CA SER A 126 -5.90 -11.55 16.88
C SER A 126 -5.86 -10.05 16.52
N ARG A 127 -6.16 -9.70 15.27
CA ARG A 127 -6.18 -8.31 14.78
C ARG A 127 -7.59 -7.70 14.80
N VAL A 128 -8.54 -8.33 15.46
CA VAL A 128 -9.90 -7.81 15.61
C VAL A 128 -10.15 -7.48 17.09
N ARG A 129 -10.65 -6.26 17.35
CA ARG A 129 -11.07 -5.82 18.67
C ARG A 129 -12.49 -5.25 18.56
N ASP A 130 -13.39 -5.71 19.43
CA ASP A 130 -14.80 -5.26 19.46
C ASP A 130 -15.51 -5.36 18.09
N GLY A 131 -15.15 -6.39 17.29
CA GLY A 131 -15.71 -6.62 15.97
C GLY A 131 -15.20 -5.65 14.88
N ILE A 132 -14.08 -4.97 15.12
CA ILE A 132 -13.45 -4.03 14.21
C ILE A 132 -11.98 -4.41 14.00
N ILE A 133 -11.49 -4.31 12.77
CA ILE A 133 -10.10 -4.57 12.43
C ILE A 133 -9.23 -3.45 13.01
N MET A 134 -8.15 -3.82 13.68
CA MET A 134 -7.20 -2.87 14.26
C MET A 134 -6.31 -2.25 13.17
N GLN A 135 -6.10 -0.94 13.24
CA GLN A 135 -5.01 -0.25 12.56
C GLN A 135 -3.83 -0.23 13.52
N ASP A 136 -2.80 -1.01 13.25
CA ASP A 136 -1.63 -1.19 14.13
C ASP A 136 -0.30 -0.77 13.47
N THR A 137 -0.37 -0.18 12.28
CA THR A 137 0.72 0.43 11.53
C THR A 137 0.24 1.74 10.92
N GLY A 138 1.16 2.63 10.59
CA GLY A 138 0.86 3.92 9.96
C GLY A 138 1.61 5.09 10.57
N THR A 139 1.60 6.22 9.87
CA THR A 139 2.22 7.46 10.29
C THR A 139 1.34 8.21 11.31
N GLY A 140 1.97 8.78 12.34
CA GLY A 140 1.41 9.84 13.18
C GLY A 140 0.03 9.60 13.78
N GLY A 141 -0.27 8.42 14.28
CA GLY A 141 -1.48 8.19 15.03
C GLY A 141 -2.38 7.09 14.50
N GLY A 142 -1.89 6.26 13.60
CA GLY A 142 -2.64 5.12 13.11
C GLY A 142 -3.98 5.53 12.50
N TRP A 143 -5.06 4.93 12.94
CA TRP A 143 -6.41 5.28 12.49
C TRP A 143 -6.89 6.63 13.10
N PRO A 144 -7.54 7.51 12.32
CA PRO A 144 -8.01 7.39 10.94
C PRO A 144 -7.06 7.95 9.88
N ILE A 145 -5.82 8.26 10.21
CA ILE A 145 -4.83 8.77 9.25
C ILE A 145 -4.40 7.65 8.30
N SER A 146 -4.22 6.44 8.82
CA SER A 146 -4.08 5.23 8.04
C SER A 146 -5.35 4.39 8.13
N THR A 147 -5.79 3.84 7.00
CA THR A 147 -6.97 2.97 6.91
C THR A 147 -6.68 1.69 6.13
N ASP A 148 -5.42 1.37 5.89
CA ASP A 148 -5.01 0.18 5.15
C ASP A 148 -5.25 -1.14 5.92
N ARG A 149 -5.75 -1.06 7.18
CA ARG A 149 -6.29 -2.20 7.93
C ARG A 149 -7.33 -3.00 7.12
N VAL A 150 -7.98 -2.38 6.14
CA VAL A 150 -8.93 -3.06 5.25
C VAL A 150 -8.26 -4.09 4.34
N SER A 151 -6.92 -4.13 4.23
CA SER A 151 -6.17 -5.24 3.62
C SER A 151 -6.50 -6.59 4.28
N TRP A 152 -6.88 -6.60 5.55
CA TRP A 152 -7.37 -7.76 6.27
C TRP A 152 -8.55 -8.45 5.55
N VAL A 153 -9.41 -7.68 4.88
CA VAL A 153 -10.59 -8.22 4.15
C VAL A 153 -10.16 -9.09 2.98
N LEU A 154 -9.06 -8.72 2.29
CA LEU A 154 -8.48 -9.52 1.21
C LEU A 154 -7.96 -10.85 1.76
N ALA A 155 -7.27 -10.79 2.89
CA ALA A 155 -6.75 -11.98 3.57
C ALA A 155 -7.87 -12.91 4.06
N ALA A 156 -8.90 -12.33 4.68
CA ALA A 156 -10.05 -13.09 5.16
C ALA A 156 -10.77 -13.83 4.04
N TRP A 157 -10.89 -13.18 2.88
CA TRP A 157 -11.45 -13.79 1.69
C TRP A 157 -10.55 -14.89 1.11
N THR A 158 -9.23 -14.64 1.01
CA THR A 158 -8.26 -15.64 0.57
C THR A 158 -8.29 -16.88 1.45
N TYR A 159 -8.35 -16.70 2.77
CA TYR A 159 -8.49 -17.80 3.72
C TYR A 159 -9.79 -18.59 3.47
N TYR A 160 -10.92 -17.91 3.30
CA TYR A 160 -12.19 -18.57 2.97
C TYR A 160 -12.11 -19.39 1.67
N LEU A 161 -11.50 -18.84 0.64
CA LEU A 161 -11.34 -19.56 -0.63
C LEU A 161 -10.50 -20.83 -0.46
N ALA A 162 -9.43 -20.74 0.34
CA ALA A 162 -8.55 -21.87 0.63
C ALA A 162 -9.21 -22.95 1.50
N CYS A 163 -9.99 -22.57 2.52
CA CYS A 163 -10.49 -23.50 3.56
C CYS A 163 -11.97 -23.84 3.43
N GLY A 164 -12.80 -22.98 2.81
CA GLY A 164 -14.24 -23.19 2.65
C GLY A 164 -15.04 -23.08 3.96
N ASP A 165 -14.46 -22.51 5.02
CA ASP A 165 -15.06 -22.39 6.35
C ASP A 165 -16.19 -21.33 6.33
N ARG A 166 -17.45 -21.81 6.42
CA ARG A 166 -18.62 -20.93 6.35
C ARG A 166 -18.81 -20.10 7.63
N GLU A 167 -18.40 -20.59 8.78
CA GLU A 167 -18.47 -19.82 10.05
C GLU A 167 -17.47 -18.66 10.01
N TRP A 168 -16.28 -18.91 9.45
CA TRP A 168 -15.31 -17.87 9.18
C TRP A 168 -15.85 -16.82 8.19
N LEU A 169 -16.52 -17.25 7.12
CA LEU A 169 -17.10 -16.35 6.14
C LEU A 169 -18.11 -15.40 6.78
N GLU A 170 -19.01 -15.91 7.62
CA GLU A 170 -20.00 -15.09 8.32
C GLU A 170 -19.36 -14.11 9.31
N TYR A 171 -18.41 -14.62 10.13
CA TYR A 171 -17.64 -13.79 11.05
C TYR A 171 -16.87 -12.68 10.34
N SER A 172 -16.11 -13.03 9.32
CA SER A 172 -15.25 -12.08 8.61
C SER A 172 -16.05 -11.05 7.81
N ALA A 173 -17.19 -11.41 7.23
CA ALA A 173 -18.10 -10.47 6.59
C ALA A 173 -18.62 -9.42 7.58
N GLN A 174 -19.02 -9.85 8.79
CA GLN A 174 -19.51 -8.93 9.82
C GLN A 174 -18.41 -7.97 10.30
N VAL A 175 -17.19 -8.47 10.55
CA VAL A 175 -16.03 -7.66 10.95
C VAL A 175 -15.67 -6.64 9.85
N ALA A 176 -15.66 -7.07 8.59
CA ALA A 176 -15.40 -6.18 7.46
C ALA A 176 -16.45 -5.07 7.36
N MET A 177 -17.73 -5.42 7.44
CA MET A 177 -18.82 -4.43 7.40
C MET A 177 -18.71 -3.41 8.52
N ASN A 178 -18.46 -3.84 9.75
CA ASN A 178 -18.32 -2.95 10.91
C ASN A 178 -17.15 -1.98 10.70
N THR A 179 -16.01 -2.47 10.21
CA THR A 179 -14.81 -1.67 9.99
C THR A 179 -15.04 -0.62 8.90
N LEU A 180 -15.58 -1.03 7.76
CA LEU A 180 -15.88 -0.12 6.65
C LEU A 180 -16.92 0.91 7.02
N ALA A 181 -17.95 0.54 7.79
CA ALA A 181 -18.96 1.47 8.30
C ALA A 181 -18.36 2.50 9.28
N GLN A 182 -17.40 2.11 10.11
CA GLN A 182 -16.67 3.04 10.97
C GLN A 182 -15.85 4.03 10.14
N ASP A 183 -15.14 3.55 9.12
CA ASP A 183 -14.39 4.42 8.22
C ASP A 183 -15.30 5.42 7.51
N ASP A 184 -16.42 4.95 6.95
CA ASP A 184 -17.39 5.81 6.26
C ASP A 184 -18.05 6.85 7.18
N ALA A 185 -18.21 6.55 8.46
CA ALA A 185 -18.78 7.48 9.43
C ALA A 185 -17.80 8.55 9.90
N VAL A 186 -16.50 8.31 9.83
CA VAL A 186 -15.45 9.18 10.39
C VAL A 186 -14.71 9.96 9.32
N LEU A 187 -14.44 9.35 8.17
CA LEU A 187 -13.64 9.97 7.11
C LEU A 187 -14.45 11.01 6.33
N THR A 188 -13.84 12.16 6.10
CA THR A 188 -14.41 13.20 5.21
C THR A 188 -13.98 12.88 3.78
N CYS A 189 -14.84 12.19 3.03
CA CYS A 189 -14.56 11.77 1.67
C CYS A 189 -14.69 12.91 0.66
N HIS A 190 -13.96 12.81 -0.46
CA HIS A 190 -14.17 13.61 -1.66
C HIS A 190 -14.81 12.72 -2.72
N GLY A 191 -16.07 12.92 -3.03
CA GLY A 191 -16.85 11.94 -3.76
C GLY A 191 -16.85 10.61 -2.99
N HIS A 192 -16.36 9.56 -3.63
CA HIS A 192 -16.22 8.22 -3.04
C HIS A 192 -14.78 7.89 -2.61
N LEU A 193 -13.83 8.83 -2.74
CA LEU A 193 -12.44 8.63 -2.30
C LEU A 193 -12.30 8.79 -0.79
N ARG A 194 -11.56 7.87 -0.16
CA ARG A 194 -11.23 7.92 1.27
C ARG A 194 -9.90 8.62 1.46
N PRO A 195 -9.83 9.63 2.35
CA PRO A 195 -8.57 10.27 2.69
C PRO A 195 -7.68 9.34 3.50
N GLY A 196 -6.41 9.68 3.58
CA GLY A 196 -5.43 8.97 4.38
C GLY A 196 -4.14 8.68 3.62
N GLU A 197 -3.15 8.20 4.37
CA GLU A 197 -1.86 7.83 3.81
C GLU A 197 -1.94 6.60 2.89
N THR A 198 -0.91 6.43 2.06
CA THR A 198 -0.83 5.26 1.17
C THR A 198 -0.55 4.00 1.96
N THR A 199 -1.15 2.89 1.53
CA THR A 199 -0.86 1.58 2.13
C THR A 199 0.62 1.28 2.04
N PHE A 200 1.19 0.75 3.12
CA PHE A 200 2.58 0.32 3.23
C PHE A 200 3.61 1.46 3.20
N ILE A 201 3.52 2.46 2.32
CA ILE A 201 4.49 3.54 2.19
C ILE A 201 4.18 4.64 3.24
N ASP A 202 4.25 4.28 4.51
CA ASP A 202 3.76 5.04 5.65
C ASP A 202 4.83 5.79 6.45
N TRP A 203 6.10 5.61 6.15
CA TRP A 203 7.15 6.39 6.81
C TRP A 203 7.30 7.76 6.12
N ARG A 204 6.79 8.78 6.80
CA ARG A 204 6.66 10.14 6.27
C ARG A 204 7.95 10.70 5.63
N GLU A 205 9.07 10.61 6.33
CA GLU A 205 10.35 11.16 5.89
C GLU A 205 10.86 10.49 4.61
N GLN A 206 10.53 9.22 4.43
CA GLN A 206 10.90 8.43 3.27
C GLN A 206 10.01 8.69 2.06
N SER A 207 8.70 8.91 2.27
CA SER A 207 7.69 8.72 1.24
C SER A 207 7.01 10.02 0.79
N TYR A 208 6.89 11.00 1.69
CA TYR A 208 6.13 12.22 1.42
C TYR A 208 7.03 13.44 1.24
N PRO A 209 6.59 14.49 0.54
CA PRO A 209 7.28 15.76 0.51
C PRO A 209 7.57 16.25 1.93
N SER A 210 8.77 16.80 2.16
CA SER A 210 9.25 17.17 3.49
C SER A 210 8.37 18.20 4.22
N TRP A 211 7.57 18.97 3.50
CA TRP A 211 6.64 19.95 4.06
C TRP A 211 5.33 19.33 4.59
N MET A 212 4.97 18.10 4.19
CA MET A 212 3.73 17.47 4.66
C MET A 212 3.90 16.94 6.08
N ASN A 213 3.06 17.42 6.98
CA ASN A 213 2.91 16.85 8.32
C ASN A 213 1.80 15.78 8.34
N THR A 214 1.58 15.16 9.48
CA THR A 214 0.59 14.10 9.65
C THR A 214 -0.84 14.53 9.31
N ALA A 215 -1.22 15.76 9.62
CA ALA A 215 -2.55 16.28 9.28
C ALA A 215 -2.72 16.45 7.77
N GLU A 216 -1.69 16.93 7.08
CA GLU A 216 -1.67 17.10 5.63
C GLU A 216 -1.68 15.74 4.91
N ILE A 217 -0.94 14.75 5.44
CA ILE A 217 -0.95 13.37 4.93
C ILE A 217 -2.35 12.76 5.13
N GLY A 218 -2.92 12.87 6.32
CA GLY A 218 -4.26 12.35 6.62
C GLY A 218 -5.38 13.02 5.83
N ALA A 219 -5.15 14.23 5.30
CA ALA A 219 -6.06 14.95 4.42
C ALA A 219 -5.85 14.65 2.94
N SER A 220 -4.75 14.00 2.57
CA SER A 220 -4.49 13.59 1.20
C SER A 220 -5.25 12.31 0.86
N TYR A 221 -5.32 12.00 -0.42
CA TYR A 221 -5.94 10.78 -0.93
C TYR A 221 -4.85 9.95 -1.58
N ALA A 222 -4.62 8.74 -1.08
CA ALA A 222 -3.63 7.84 -1.62
C ALA A 222 -4.25 6.83 -2.59
N PHE A 223 -3.57 6.58 -3.71
CA PHE A 223 -4.03 5.63 -4.72
C PHE A 223 -4.16 4.22 -4.13
N GLY A 224 -3.10 3.71 -3.46
CA GLY A 224 -3.09 2.35 -2.92
C GLY A 224 -4.18 2.11 -1.87
N THR A 225 -4.41 3.07 -0.97
CA THR A 225 -5.47 2.98 0.04
C THR A 225 -6.86 2.93 -0.61
N ASN A 226 -7.09 3.72 -1.67
CA ASN A 226 -8.37 3.70 -2.39
C ASN A 226 -8.56 2.42 -3.22
N VAL A 227 -7.48 1.79 -3.74
CA VAL A 227 -7.54 0.43 -4.32
C VAL A 227 -7.98 -0.59 -3.26
N LEU A 228 -7.44 -0.52 -2.03
CA LEU A 228 -7.86 -1.41 -0.93
C LEU A 228 -9.32 -1.19 -0.54
N HIS A 229 -9.78 0.05 -0.43
CA HIS A 229 -11.18 0.35 -0.13
C HIS A 229 -12.13 -0.12 -1.23
N TYR A 230 -11.74 -0.01 -2.49
CA TYR A 230 -12.47 -0.57 -3.63
C TYR A 230 -12.62 -2.09 -3.52
N VAL A 231 -11.49 -2.80 -3.43
CA VAL A 231 -11.52 -4.27 -3.44
C VAL A 231 -12.16 -4.84 -2.20
N SER A 232 -12.00 -4.20 -1.02
CA SER A 232 -12.64 -4.65 0.22
C SER A 232 -14.17 -4.63 0.11
N ARG A 233 -14.74 -3.59 -0.50
CA ARG A 233 -16.19 -3.51 -0.72
C ARG A 233 -16.69 -4.56 -1.72
N ARG A 234 -15.94 -4.80 -2.80
CA ARG A 234 -16.25 -5.90 -3.73
C ARG A 234 -16.24 -7.26 -3.02
N ILE A 235 -15.26 -7.48 -2.14
CA ILE A 235 -15.14 -8.72 -1.37
C ILE A 235 -16.32 -8.85 -0.39
N VAL A 236 -16.67 -7.80 0.34
CA VAL A 236 -17.85 -7.81 1.23
C VAL A 236 -19.12 -8.14 0.46
N ALA A 237 -19.32 -7.51 -0.70
CA ALA A 237 -20.47 -7.83 -1.57
C ALA A 237 -20.48 -9.32 -1.97
N ARG A 238 -19.32 -9.88 -2.30
CA ARG A 238 -19.18 -11.29 -2.65
C ARG A 238 -19.39 -12.22 -1.45
N MET A 239 -18.83 -11.89 -0.28
CA MET A 239 -19.08 -12.64 0.96
C MET A 239 -20.58 -12.71 1.29
N LEU A 240 -21.27 -11.59 1.16
CA LEU A 240 -22.71 -11.52 1.41
C LEU A 240 -23.51 -12.33 0.39
N ALA A 241 -23.14 -12.30 -0.88
CA ALA A 241 -23.79 -13.14 -1.91
C ALA A 241 -23.56 -14.63 -1.64
N GLU A 242 -22.35 -15.06 -1.26
CA GLU A 242 -22.05 -16.44 -0.84
C GLU A 242 -22.88 -16.88 0.40
N LEU A 243 -23.24 -15.93 1.26
CA LEU A 243 -24.09 -16.15 2.42
C LEU A 243 -25.60 -16.14 2.07
N GLY A 244 -25.98 -15.88 0.81
CA GLY A 244 -27.36 -15.74 0.38
C GLY A 244 -28.03 -14.42 0.79
N ARG A 245 -27.22 -13.36 1.00
CA ARG A 245 -27.64 -12.03 1.47
C ARG A 245 -27.53 -10.98 0.37
N GLU A 246 -28.03 -11.29 -0.85
CA GLU A 246 -27.83 -10.48 -2.07
C GLU A 246 -28.34 -9.05 -1.92
N LYS A 247 -29.44 -8.82 -1.18
CA LYS A 247 -29.99 -7.48 -0.96
C LYS A 247 -29.02 -6.59 -0.15
N GLU A 248 -28.28 -7.20 0.75
CA GLU A 248 -27.27 -6.49 1.54
C GLU A 248 -25.95 -6.32 0.77
N ALA A 249 -25.67 -7.19 -0.20
CA ALA A 249 -24.49 -7.12 -1.04
C ALA A 249 -24.53 -5.94 -2.02
N THR A 250 -25.72 -5.58 -2.53
CA THR A 250 -25.89 -4.56 -3.57
C THR A 250 -25.26 -3.21 -3.23
N PRO A 251 -25.50 -2.58 -2.07
CA PRO A 251 -24.91 -1.28 -1.76
C PRO A 251 -23.37 -1.29 -1.73
N TRP A 252 -22.77 -2.40 -1.29
CA TRP A 252 -21.31 -2.55 -1.28
C TRP A 252 -20.70 -2.64 -2.68
N ALA A 253 -21.40 -3.34 -3.59
CA ALA A 253 -20.99 -3.44 -4.99
C ALA A 253 -21.11 -2.10 -5.72
N GLU A 254 -22.20 -1.35 -5.46
CA GLU A 254 -22.42 -0.01 -6.00
C GLU A 254 -21.36 0.97 -5.53
N GLU A 255 -21.06 0.99 -4.23
CA GLU A 255 -20.01 1.85 -3.67
C GLU A 255 -18.62 1.49 -4.21
N ALA A 256 -18.30 0.20 -4.36
CA ALA A 256 -17.05 -0.21 -5.00
C ALA A 256 -16.95 0.32 -6.44
N THR A 257 -18.04 0.28 -7.20
CA THR A 257 -18.08 0.79 -8.58
C THR A 257 -17.86 2.31 -8.59
N ALA A 258 -18.45 3.03 -7.66
CA ALA A 258 -18.29 4.46 -7.53
C ALA A 258 -16.85 4.84 -7.16
N ILE A 259 -16.23 4.14 -6.21
CA ILE A 259 -14.79 4.34 -5.87
C ILE A 259 -13.92 4.09 -7.12
N ALA A 260 -14.19 3.03 -7.89
CA ALA A 260 -13.41 2.74 -9.10
C ALA A 260 -13.51 3.87 -10.12
N ALA A 261 -14.70 4.45 -10.31
CA ALA A 261 -14.91 5.58 -11.21
C ALA A 261 -14.11 6.81 -10.75
N ASP A 262 -14.16 7.15 -9.46
CA ASP A 262 -13.42 8.27 -8.89
C ASP A 262 -11.90 8.03 -8.95
N VAL A 263 -11.43 6.81 -8.71
CA VAL A 263 -10.01 6.47 -8.88
C VAL A 263 -9.55 6.69 -10.31
N GLN A 264 -10.35 6.29 -11.30
CA GLN A 264 -10.03 6.51 -12.71
C GLN A 264 -10.01 7.99 -13.08
N GLU A 265 -10.93 8.77 -12.53
CA GLU A 265 -11.01 10.21 -12.80
C GLU A 265 -9.87 10.99 -12.15
N TYR A 266 -9.57 10.68 -10.88
CA TYR A 266 -8.73 11.53 -10.05
C TYR A 266 -7.27 11.10 -9.93
N PHE A 267 -6.93 9.83 -10.21
CA PHE A 267 -5.54 9.34 -10.09
C PHE A 267 -4.88 9.01 -11.43
N TRP A 268 -5.65 8.80 -12.50
CA TRP A 268 -5.06 8.48 -13.79
C TRP A 268 -4.50 9.72 -14.48
N SER A 269 -3.18 9.80 -14.61
CA SER A 269 -2.52 10.80 -15.46
C SER A 269 -2.52 10.35 -16.92
N ARG A 270 -3.25 11.06 -17.77
CA ARG A 270 -3.26 10.81 -19.21
C ARG A 270 -1.92 11.19 -19.88
N ALA A 271 -1.20 12.15 -19.29
CA ALA A 271 0.08 12.59 -19.79
C ALA A 271 1.18 11.58 -19.49
N ALA A 272 1.26 11.12 -18.24
CA ALA A 272 2.24 10.15 -17.77
C ALA A 272 1.84 8.69 -18.06
N GLN A 273 0.58 8.42 -18.43
CA GLN A 273 0.02 7.07 -18.64
C GLN A 273 0.17 6.16 -17.41
N CYS A 274 0.10 6.74 -16.21
CA CYS A 274 0.21 6.04 -14.94
C CYS A 274 -0.82 6.56 -13.95
N TYR A 275 -0.98 5.84 -12.84
CA TYR A 275 -1.67 6.35 -11.67
C TYR A 275 -0.67 7.11 -10.80
N GLY A 276 -1.01 8.34 -10.41
CA GLY A 276 -0.24 9.07 -9.43
C GLY A 276 -0.41 8.46 -8.03
N MET A 277 0.64 8.47 -7.24
CA MET A 277 0.71 7.88 -5.91
C MET A 277 -0.29 8.50 -4.94
N MET A 278 -0.44 9.82 -5.00
CA MET A 278 -1.18 10.60 -4.02
C MET A 278 -1.74 11.87 -4.66
N ARG A 279 -2.89 12.32 -4.15
CA ARG A 279 -3.38 13.66 -4.48
C ARG A 279 -3.73 14.45 -3.22
N THR A 280 -3.51 15.74 -3.28
CA THR A 280 -4.16 16.70 -2.38
C THR A 280 -5.46 17.18 -3.03
N GLU A 281 -6.20 18.07 -2.37
CA GLU A 281 -7.43 18.64 -2.92
C GLU A 281 -7.26 19.16 -4.37
N ASN A 282 -6.14 19.81 -4.65
CA ASN A 282 -5.91 20.54 -5.89
C ASN A 282 -4.77 20.00 -6.76
N SER A 283 -4.12 18.89 -6.41
CA SER A 283 -2.95 18.43 -7.15
C SER A 283 -2.74 16.92 -7.06
N LEU A 284 -2.26 16.34 -8.17
CA LEU A 284 -1.84 14.94 -8.26
C LEU A 284 -0.32 14.87 -8.20
N GLU A 285 0.21 14.04 -7.32
CA GLU A 285 1.62 13.64 -7.29
C GLU A 285 1.79 12.44 -8.23
N GLU A 286 2.46 12.64 -9.36
CA GLU A 286 2.59 11.63 -10.43
C GLU A 286 3.66 10.56 -10.15
N ARG A 287 4.25 10.54 -8.96
CA ARG A 287 5.13 9.44 -8.52
C ARG A 287 4.37 8.12 -8.60
N VAL A 288 5.02 7.08 -9.11
CA VAL A 288 4.40 5.76 -9.30
C VAL A 288 4.62 4.89 -8.07
N ASP A 289 3.55 4.39 -7.49
CA ASP A 289 3.54 3.39 -6.41
C ASP A 289 3.43 1.98 -7.02
N ALA A 290 4.46 1.15 -6.82
CA ALA A 290 4.55 -0.16 -7.43
C ALA A 290 3.51 -1.15 -6.86
N LEU A 291 3.32 -1.16 -5.53
CA LEU A 291 2.34 -2.02 -4.88
C LEU A 291 0.91 -1.66 -5.30
N ALA A 292 0.57 -0.38 -5.23
CA ALA A 292 -0.76 0.11 -5.60
C ALA A 292 -1.07 -0.17 -7.07
N THR A 293 -0.09 0.02 -7.97
CA THR A 293 -0.24 -0.28 -9.40
C THR A 293 -0.49 -1.77 -9.62
N ALA A 294 0.30 -2.65 -8.99
CA ALA A 294 0.11 -4.09 -9.07
C ALA A 294 -1.26 -4.52 -8.51
N LEU A 295 -1.65 -4.02 -7.34
CA LEU A 295 -2.94 -4.31 -6.75
C LEU A 295 -4.11 -3.85 -7.65
N SER A 296 -3.99 -2.70 -8.31
CA SER A 296 -5.03 -2.21 -9.21
C SER A 296 -5.29 -3.17 -10.38
N VAL A 297 -4.24 -3.81 -10.89
CA VAL A 297 -4.33 -4.82 -11.96
C VAL A 297 -4.94 -6.12 -11.42
N ILE A 298 -4.36 -6.69 -10.37
CA ILE A 298 -4.79 -7.98 -9.79
C ILE A 298 -6.26 -7.93 -9.32
N THR A 299 -6.71 -6.79 -8.82
CA THR A 299 -8.09 -6.61 -8.34
C THR A 299 -9.08 -6.22 -9.43
N GLY A 300 -8.61 -6.04 -10.67
CA GLY A 300 -9.43 -5.66 -11.82
C GLY A 300 -9.93 -4.21 -11.81
N LEU A 301 -9.39 -3.34 -10.95
CA LEU A 301 -9.65 -1.89 -11.00
C LEU A 301 -9.06 -1.30 -12.29
N SER A 302 -7.85 -1.72 -12.63
CA SER A 302 -7.20 -1.43 -13.90
C SER A 302 -7.26 -2.67 -14.80
N SER A 303 -7.68 -2.52 -16.04
CA SER A 303 -7.88 -3.66 -16.97
C SER A 303 -7.50 -3.29 -18.40
N GLY A 304 -7.38 -4.31 -19.25
CA GLY A 304 -7.09 -4.16 -20.67
C GLY A 304 -5.88 -3.29 -20.96
N LYS A 305 -5.97 -2.40 -21.95
CA LYS A 305 -4.86 -1.54 -22.38
C LYS A 305 -4.31 -0.66 -21.25
N GLN A 306 -5.17 -0.15 -20.37
CA GLN A 306 -4.76 0.72 -19.28
C GLN A 306 -3.89 -0.03 -18.25
N ALA A 307 -4.23 -1.27 -17.94
CA ALA A 307 -3.42 -2.11 -17.06
C ALA A 307 -2.02 -2.35 -17.64
N HIS A 308 -1.90 -2.68 -18.92
CA HIS A 308 -0.61 -2.79 -19.59
C HIS A 308 0.18 -1.46 -19.57
N GLN A 309 -0.49 -0.33 -19.82
CA GLN A 309 0.15 0.98 -19.76
C GLN A 309 0.68 1.28 -18.36
N ALA A 310 -0.13 1.06 -17.32
CA ALA A 310 0.26 1.28 -15.92
C ALA A 310 1.47 0.41 -15.54
N MET A 311 1.48 -0.89 -15.89
CA MET A 311 2.60 -1.78 -15.61
C MET A 311 3.87 -1.40 -16.38
N ASN A 312 3.74 -0.90 -17.62
CA ASN A 312 4.88 -0.45 -18.44
C ASN A 312 5.52 0.85 -17.90
N THR A 313 4.83 1.61 -17.04
CA THR A 313 5.39 2.80 -16.38
C THR A 313 6.13 2.49 -15.09
N LEU A 314 6.03 1.25 -14.56
CA LEU A 314 6.78 0.86 -13.38
C LEU A 314 8.29 0.96 -13.65
N PRO A 315 9.01 1.80 -12.91
CA PRO A 315 10.45 1.91 -13.11
C PRO A 315 11.17 0.64 -12.65
N ARG A 316 12.26 0.32 -13.33
CA ARG A 316 13.12 -0.81 -12.99
C ARG A 316 14.54 -0.36 -12.68
N THR A 317 15.16 -1.06 -11.75
CA THR A 317 16.61 -1.06 -11.56
C THR A 317 17.19 -2.37 -12.06
N LEU A 318 18.51 -2.51 -12.04
CA LEU A 318 19.17 -3.79 -12.36
C LEU A 318 18.79 -4.92 -11.39
N TRP A 319 18.22 -4.57 -10.22
CA TRP A 319 17.95 -5.48 -9.11
C TRP A 319 16.47 -5.84 -8.96
N GLY A 320 15.57 -5.09 -9.56
CA GLY A 320 14.13 -5.27 -9.50
C GLY A 320 13.34 -3.96 -9.54
N THR A 321 12.08 -4.00 -9.12
CA THR A 321 11.17 -2.88 -9.06
C THR A 321 11.29 -2.17 -7.71
N PRO A 322 11.67 -0.87 -7.66
CA PRO A 322 11.60 -0.11 -6.41
C PRO A 322 10.15 0.10 -5.97
N VAL A 323 9.97 0.33 -4.67
CA VAL A 323 8.64 0.55 -4.06
C VAL A 323 7.89 1.69 -4.74
N PHE A 324 8.59 2.77 -5.05
CA PHE A 324 8.06 3.90 -5.83
C PHE A 324 9.18 4.61 -6.61
N ALA A 325 8.82 5.37 -7.61
CA ALA A 325 9.73 6.24 -8.34
C ALA A 325 8.98 7.43 -8.99
N PRO A 326 9.68 8.55 -9.29
CA PRO A 326 11.10 8.80 -9.02
C PRO A 326 11.46 8.73 -7.54
N PHE A 327 12.74 8.50 -7.24
CA PHE A 327 13.24 8.52 -5.87
C PHE A 327 13.21 9.94 -5.31
N LYS A 328 12.94 10.06 -4.03
CA LYS A 328 13.03 11.34 -3.32
C LYS A 328 14.51 11.71 -3.15
N GLU A 329 14.97 12.72 -3.86
CA GLU A 329 16.39 13.13 -3.85
C GLU A 329 16.83 13.64 -2.47
N GLU A 330 15.95 14.34 -1.74
CA GLU A 330 16.22 14.88 -0.42
C GLU A 330 16.52 13.79 0.63
N GLU A 331 16.14 12.53 0.38
CA GLU A 331 16.32 11.40 1.29
C GLU A 331 17.18 10.32 0.64
N GLN A 332 18.42 10.20 1.12
CA GLN A 332 19.39 9.25 0.56
C GLN A 332 19.39 7.88 1.23
N ALA A 333 18.83 7.78 2.44
CA ALA A 333 18.76 6.51 3.15
C ALA A 333 17.69 5.61 2.55
N ALA A 334 18.00 4.32 2.40
CA ALA A 334 17.09 3.36 1.78
C ALA A 334 16.20 2.69 2.84
N TYR A 335 14.88 2.80 2.65
CA TYR A 335 13.87 1.98 3.34
C TYR A 335 12.63 1.83 2.44
N HIS A 336 11.68 2.80 2.40
CA HIS A 336 10.69 2.89 1.32
C HIS A 336 11.33 3.55 0.09
N ASN A 337 11.98 4.72 0.29
CA ASN A 337 12.74 5.36 -0.75
C ASN A 337 13.98 4.53 -1.10
N ARG A 338 14.33 4.46 -2.37
CA ARG A 338 15.54 3.77 -2.89
C ARG A 338 15.64 2.29 -2.53
N ALA A 339 14.54 1.62 -2.21
CA ALA A 339 14.53 0.22 -1.82
C ALA A 339 13.60 -0.64 -2.69
N ILE A 340 13.96 -1.92 -2.78
CA ILE A 340 13.13 -3.00 -3.31
C ILE A 340 12.68 -3.84 -2.12
N TRP A 341 11.39 -4.11 -2.07
CA TRP A 341 10.78 -4.98 -1.08
C TRP A 341 10.28 -6.25 -1.77
N PRO A 342 10.79 -7.43 -1.40
CA PRO A 342 10.44 -8.67 -2.11
C PRO A 342 8.94 -8.96 -2.17
N PHE A 343 8.15 -8.57 -1.15
CA PHE A 343 6.71 -8.78 -1.23
C PHE A 343 6.04 -7.86 -2.28
N VAL A 344 6.52 -6.62 -2.44
CA VAL A 344 6.07 -5.71 -3.51
C VAL A 344 6.42 -6.29 -4.87
N GLU A 345 7.66 -6.78 -5.04
CA GLU A 345 8.09 -7.47 -6.27
C GLU A 345 7.24 -8.71 -6.55
N ALA A 346 6.78 -9.43 -5.50
CA ALA A 346 5.86 -10.55 -5.67
C ALA A 346 4.49 -10.10 -6.20
N TYR A 347 3.92 -9.01 -5.68
CA TYR A 347 2.68 -8.45 -6.24
C TYR A 347 2.86 -7.95 -7.68
N VAL A 348 4.00 -7.35 -8.00
CA VAL A 348 4.35 -6.95 -9.38
C VAL A 348 4.44 -8.18 -10.29
N LEU A 349 5.03 -9.29 -9.82
CA LEU A 349 5.02 -10.56 -10.53
C LEU A 349 3.59 -11.05 -10.80
N LEU A 350 2.72 -11.03 -9.79
CA LEU A 350 1.32 -11.45 -9.95
C LEU A 350 0.56 -10.58 -10.96
N ALA A 351 0.83 -9.28 -10.98
CA ALA A 351 0.24 -8.38 -11.98
C ALA A 351 0.74 -8.68 -13.39
N HIS A 352 2.02 -9.01 -13.57
CA HIS A 352 2.53 -9.49 -14.86
C HIS A 352 1.90 -10.83 -15.27
N ALA A 353 1.72 -11.75 -14.32
CA ALA A 353 1.04 -13.03 -14.58
C ALA A 353 -0.43 -12.82 -15.00
N GLU A 354 -1.16 -11.92 -14.33
CA GLU A 354 -2.54 -11.54 -14.70
C GLU A 354 -2.63 -11.00 -16.13
N LEU A 355 -1.62 -10.26 -16.55
CA LEU A 355 -1.52 -9.70 -17.91
C LEU A 355 -0.85 -10.66 -18.91
N GLN A 356 -0.47 -11.88 -18.48
CA GLN A 356 0.25 -12.85 -19.29
C GLN A 356 1.59 -12.33 -19.86
N ASP A 357 2.21 -11.38 -19.16
CA ASP A 357 3.52 -10.81 -19.49
C ASP A 357 4.66 -11.67 -18.94
N THR A 358 5.09 -12.66 -19.72
CA THR A 358 6.18 -13.57 -19.35
C THR A 358 7.53 -12.87 -19.17
N ARG A 359 7.77 -11.74 -19.83
CA ARG A 359 9.00 -10.96 -19.69
C ARG A 359 9.06 -10.25 -18.35
N GLY A 360 8.00 -9.52 -17.97
CA GLY A 360 7.91 -8.88 -16.65
C GLY A 360 7.96 -9.93 -15.53
N ALA A 361 7.27 -11.06 -15.72
CA ALA A 361 7.32 -12.19 -14.80
C ALA A 361 8.73 -12.73 -14.62
N ALA A 362 9.51 -12.91 -15.71
CA ALA A 362 10.90 -13.37 -15.65
C ALA A 362 11.80 -12.44 -14.82
N GLN A 363 11.64 -11.13 -14.99
CA GLN A 363 12.40 -10.13 -14.23
C GLN A 363 12.08 -10.18 -12.74
N SER A 364 10.80 -10.24 -12.39
CA SER A 364 10.37 -10.30 -10.99
C SER A 364 10.76 -11.63 -10.32
N MET A 365 10.60 -12.76 -11.01
CA MET A 365 11.09 -14.07 -10.52
C MET A 365 12.59 -14.05 -10.27
N ALA A 366 13.36 -13.50 -11.20
CA ALA A 366 14.82 -13.39 -11.07
C ALA A 366 15.23 -12.49 -9.88
N SER A 367 14.55 -11.37 -9.68
CA SER A 367 14.78 -10.47 -8.54
C SER A 367 14.54 -11.17 -7.20
N LEU A 368 13.42 -11.88 -7.05
CA LEU A 368 13.08 -12.65 -5.85
C LEU A 368 14.11 -13.74 -5.55
N LEU A 369 14.41 -14.56 -6.54
CA LEU A 369 15.40 -15.66 -6.41
C LEU A 369 16.80 -15.13 -6.11
N ARG A 370 17.23 -14.08 -6.81
CA ARG A 370 18.50 -13.40 -6.58
C ARG A 370 18.60 -12.93 -5.14
N ALA A 371 17.60 -12.22 -4.63
CA ALA A 371 17.61 -11.73 -3.26
C ALA A 371 17.69 -12.86 -2.25
N ALA A 372 16.86 -13.91 -2.39
CA ALA A 372 16.88 -15.05 -1.49
C ALA A 372 18.21 -15.81 -1.48
N MET A 373 18.84 -16.02 -2.65
CA MET A 373 20.15 -16.66 -2.76
C MET A 373 21.27 -15.78 -2.20
N ALA A 374 21.30 -14.49 -2.55
CA ALA A 374 22.36 -13.56 -2.15
C ALA A 374 22.41 -13.34 -0.64
N PHE A 375 21.25 -13.34 0.01
CA PHE A 375 21.14 -13.08 1.44
C PHE A 375 21.01 -14.34 2.28
N GLY A 376 20.73 -15.49 1.65
CA GLY A 376 20.47 -16.75 2.34
C GLY A 376 19.18 -16.72 3.17
N THR A 377 18.27 -15.79 2.93
CA THR A 377 17.00 -15.60 3.63
C THR A 377 16.09 -14.66 2.83
N ASN A 378 14.78 -14.73 3.08
CA ASN A 378 13.84 -13.77 2.53
C ASN A 378 13.87 -12.46 3.37
N LYS A 379 14.71 -11.52 2.94
CA LYS A 379 14.89 -10.21 3.58
C LYS A 379 13.64 -9.34 3.47
N GLU A 380 13.51 -8.41 4.41
CA GLU A 380 12.49 -7.38 4.38
C GLU A 380 12.62 -6.47 3.15
N ASN A 381 13.82 -5.94 2.94
CA ASN A 381 14.14 -5.02 1.86
C ASN A 381 15.63 -5.07 1.47
N PHE A 382 15.97 -4.40 0.39
CA PHE A 382 17.34 -4.16 -0.04
C PHE A 382 17.43 -2.92 -0.94
N GLN A 383 18.62 -2.33 -1.04
CA GLN A 383 18.82 -1.11 -1.80
C GLN A 383 18.56 -1.28 -3.30
N ALA A 384 17.74 -0.44 -3.88
CA ALA A 384 17.41 -0.46 -5.30
C ALA A 384 18.59 -0.10 -6.22
N VAL A 385 19.56 0.68 -5.72
CA VAL A 385 20.72 1.13 -6.49
C VAL A 385 21.86 0.10 -6.48
N SER A 386 22.17 -0.48 -5.33
CA SER A 386 23.30 -1.41 -5.16
C SER A 386 22.92 -2.88 -5.13
N GLY A 387 21.65 -3.20 -4.87
CA GLY A 387 21.19 -4.57 -4.64
C GLY A 387 21.60 -5.17 -3.30
N GLU A 388 22.23 -4.41 -2.40
CA GLU A 388 22.71 -4.87 -1.11
C GLU A 388 21.66 -4.66 0.00
N ALA A 389 21.61 -5.60 0.96
CA ALA A 389 20.76 -5.46 2.14
C ALA A 389 21.41 -4.59 3.23
N THR A 390 22.73 -4.41 3.20
CA THR A 390 23.46 -3.49 4.08
C THR A 390 23.24 -2.05 3.67
N GLY A 391 23.11 -1.14 4.65
CA GLY A 391 22.90 0.29 4.41
C GLY A 391 21.43 0.68 4.22
N THR A 392 20.48 -0.22 4.43
CA THR A 392 19.07 0.13 4.66
C THR A 392 18.88 0.55 6.13
N ILE A 393 17.92 1.43 6.39
CA ILE A 393 17.70 1.98 7.75
C ILE A 393 17.32 0.87 8.73
N GLN A 394 16.43 -0.02 8.30
CA GLN A 394 15.98 -1.18 9.05
C GLN A 394 15.86 -2.38 8.10
N ASN A 395 16.03 -3.57 8.65
CA ASN A 395 15.89 -4.80 7.90
C ASN A 395 15.61 -5.99 8.82
N SER A 396 14.91 -6.95 8.30
CA SER A 396 14.62 -8.21 8.98
C SER A 396 14.94 -9.39 8.07
N ASP A 397 15.43 -10.47 8.67
CA ASP A 397 15.51 -11.78 8.02
C ASP A 397 14.13 -12.46 8.08
N ARG A 398 13.90 -13.43 7.21
CA ARG A 398 12.64 -14.18 7.10
C ARG A 398 11.40 -13.31 7.30
N GLN A 399 11.38 -12.16 6.62
CA GLN A 399 10.25 -11.25 6.69
C GLN A 399 8.99 -11.94 6.16
N LEU A 400 7.92 -11.98 6.94
CA LEU A 400 6.74 -12.81 6.71
C LEU A 400 6.16 -12.64 5.30
N TRP A 401 5.90 -11.41 4.88
CA TRP A 401 5.35 -11.15 3.55
C TRP A 401 6.34 -11.41 2.41
N SER A 402 7.67 -11.32 2.65
CA SER A 402 8.68 -11.69 1.67
C SER A 402 8.76 -13.22 1.51
N VAL A 403 8.66 -13.95 2.62
CA VAL A 403 8.52 -15.41 2.63
C VAL A 403 7.26 -15.84 1.88
N ALA A 404 6.13 -15.22 2.17
CA ALA A 404 4.87 -15.48 1.48
C ALA A 404 4.93 -15.07 0.01
N GLY A 405 5.62 -13.98 -0.33
CA GLY A 405 5.86 -13.55 -1.71
C GLY A 405 6.65 -14.58 -2.51
N MET A 406 7.66 -15.21 -1.89
CA MET A 406 8.35 -16.34 -2.50
C MET A 406 7.40 -17.52 -2.77
N LEU A 407 6.51 -17.87 -1.83
CA LEU A 407 5.49 -18.92 -2.05
C LEU A 407 4.49 -18.53 -3.15
N GLY A 408 4.04 -17.28 -3.16
CA GLY A 408 3.12 -16.73 -4.16
C GLY A 408 3.68 -16.78 -5.58
N MET A 409 4.99 -16.63 -5.73
CA MET A 409 5.68 -16.82 -7.01
C MET A 409 5.37 -18.20 -7.61
N TYR A 410 5.30 -19.25 -6.79
CA TYR A 410 4.96 -20.59 -7.28
C TYR A 410 3.46 -20.74 -7.51
N TYR A 411 2.64 -20.48 -6.49
CA TYR A 411 1.20 -20.76 -6.57
C TYR A 411 0.50 -19.91 -7.64
N PHE A 412 0.72 -18.62 -7.63
CA PHE A 412 -0.01 -17.66 -8.46
C PHE A 412 0.77 -17.26 -9.72
N GLY A 413 2.10 -17.14 -9.64
CA GLY A 413 2.93 -16.81 -10.78
C GLY A 413 3.14 -18.02 -11.70
N LEU A 414 3.85 -19.04 -11.21
CA LEU A 414 4.27 -20.18 -12.02
C LEU A 414 3.09 -21.09 -12.40
N PHE A 415 2.28 -21.53 -11.41
CA PHE A 415 1.11 -22.39 -11.64
C PHE A 415 -0.15 -21.62 -12.03
N GLY A 416 -0.18 -20.30 -11.82
CA GLY A 416 -1.29 -19.44 -12.20
C GLY A 416 -2.61 -19.78 -11.50
N MET A 417 -2.56 -20.14 -10.21
CA MET A 417 -3.79 -20.42 -9.45
C MET A 417 -4.65 -19.18 -9.33
N GLN A 418 -5.89 -19.29 -9.73
CA GLN A 418 -6.88 -18.20 -9.66
C GLN A 418 -8.25 -18.75 -9.25
N TYR A 419 -9.13 -17.87 -8.79
CA TYR A 419 -10.50 -18.20 -8.45
C TYR A 419 -11.48 -17.42 -9.33
N GLU A 420 -12.26 -18.14 -10.15
CA GLU A 420 -13.28 -17.57 -11.01
C GLU A 420 -14.65 -18.12 -10.64
N GLY A 421 -15.50 -17.27 -10.06
CA GLY A 421 -16.76 -17.73 -9.50
C GLY A 421 -16.53 -18.82 -8.44
N ASP A 422 -17.18 -19.96 -8.62
CA ASP A 422 -17.08 -21.13 -7.74
C ASP A 422 -16.05 -22.15 -8.25
N ASN A 423 -15.05 -21.71 -8.99
CA ASN A 423 -14.04 -22.58 -9.57
C ASN A 423 -12.63 -22.15 -9.21
N LEU A 424 -11.75 -23.14 -9.01
CA LEU A 424 -10.32 -23.00 -9.10
C LEU A 424 -9.91 -23.13 -10.57
N VAL A 425 -9.12 -22.20 -11.08
CA VAL A 425 -8.62 -22.17 -12.45
C VAL A 425 -7.10 -22.08 -12.43
N PHE A 426 -6.45 -22.68 -13.42
CA PHE A 426 -5.02 -22.55 -13.65
C PHE A 426 -4.76 -21.72 -14.91
N ALA A 427 -4.07 -20.59 -14.76
CA ALA A 427 -3.64 -19.69 -15.83
C ALA A 427 -2.13 -19.40 -15.68
N PRO A 428 -1.25 -20.37 -15.94
CA PRO A 428 0.18 -20.26 -15.71
C PRO A 428 0.82 -19.19 -16.57
N CYS A 429 1.86 -18.53 -16.01
CA CYS A 429 2.71 -17.58 -16.72
C CYS A 429 4.17 -17.99 -16.52
N VAL A 430 4.65 -18.88 -17.39
CA VAL A 430 5.98 -19.48 -17.29
C VAL A 430 6.93 -18.89 -18.30
N PRO A 431 7.91 -18.06 -17.87
CA PRO A 431 8.92 -17.54 -18.80
C PRO A 431 9.76 -18.68 -19.40
N LYS A 432 10.23 -18.53 -20.64
CA LYS A 432 10.97 -19.54 -21.38
C LYS A 432 12.13 -20.16 -20.61
N ASN A 433 12.97 -19.33 -20.00
CA ASN A 433 14.15 -19.80 -19.26
C ASN A 433 13.79 -20.46 -17.93
N PHE A 434 12.55 -20.30 -17.45
CA PHE A 434 11.99 -20.97 -16.27
C PHE A 434 11.14 -22.19 -16.65
N GLY A 435 11.05 -22.51 -17.95
CA GLY A 435 10.32 -23.67 -18.44
C GLY A 435 10.91 -24.99 -18.02
N GLY A 436 10.11 -26.03 -18.15
CA GLY A 436 10.48 -27.40 -17.80
C GLY A 436 9.36 -28.12 -17.06
N SER A 437 9.73 -29.11 -16.25
CA SER A 437 8.76 -29.87 -15.46
C SER A 437 8.70 -29.33 -14.03
N HIS A 438 7.49 -29.02 -13.56
CA HIS A 438 7.20 -28.48 -12.23
C HIS A 438 6.09 -29.31 -11.57
N TRP A 439 6.28 -29.68 -10.32
CA TRP A 439 5.31 -30.43 -9.52
C TRP A 439 4.98 -29.68 -8.24
N LEU A 440 3.70 -29.37 -8.06
CA LEU A 440 3.13 -28.91 -6.80
C LEU A 440 2.38 -30.10 -6.20
N THR A 441 2.73 -30.52 -5.00
CA THR A 441 2.19 -31.72 -4.39
C THR A 441 1.52 -31.43 -3.07
N ASN A 442 0.49 -32.21 -2.77
CA ASN A 442 -0.25 -32.12 -1.50
C ASN A 442 -0.83 -30.72 -1.21
N LEU A 443 -1.17 -29.95 -2.25
CA LEU A 443 -1.84 -28.67 -2.11
C LEU A 443 -3.27 -28.90 -1.62
N ARG A 444 -3.61 -28.34 -0.47
CA ARG A 444 -4.94 -28.46 0.13
C ARG A 444 -5.77 -27.22 -0.16
N ILE A 445 -6.93 -27.43 -0.77
CA ILE A 445 -7.93 -26.39 -1.03
C ILE A 445 -9.30 -26.97 -0.67
N ARG A 446 -9.93 -26.49 0.37
CA ARG A 446 -11.20 -27.03 0.89
C ARG A 446 -11.09 -28.55 1.12
N ASP A 447 -12.01 -29.34 0.56
CA ASP A 447 -12.04 -30.79 0.64
C ASP A 447 -11.13 -31.48 -0.41
N MET A 448 -10.39 -30.70 -1.22
CA MET A 448 -9.49 -31.21 -2.26
C MET A 448 -8.04 -31.31 -1.77
N VAL A 449 -7.33 -32.31 -2.27
CA VAL A 449 -5.87 -32.42 -2.23
C VAL A 449 -5.38 -32.52 -3.65
N LEU A 450 -4.61 -31.56 -4.10
CA LEU A 450 -4.16 -31.45 -5.49
C LEU A 450 -2.67 -31.82 -5.62
N ASP A 451 -2.37 -32.66 -6.60
CA ASP A 451 -1.03 -32.88 -7.12
C ASP A 451 -1.02 -32.37 -8.56
N VAL A 452 -0.30 -31.26 -8.80
CA VAL A 452 -0.30 -30.58 -10.10
C VAL A 452 1.06 -30.74 -10.77
N HIS A 453 1.07 -31.28 -11.97
CA HIS A 453 2.24 -31.33 -12.85
C HIS A 453 2.04 -30.32 -13.98
N LEU A 454 2.94 -29.36 -14.07
CA LEU A 454 3.00 -28.35 -15.13
C LEU A 454 4.28 -28.58 -15.94
N ASN A 455 4.15 -28.66 -17.25
CA ASN A 455 5.29 -28.89 -18.14
C ASN A 455 5.30 -27.87 -19.30
N GLY A 456 6.48 -27.42 -19.68
CA GLY A 456 6.67 -26.45 -20.77
C GLY A 456 6.93 -25.02 -20.31
N TYR A 457 6.63 -24.05 -21.18
CA TYR A 457 6.72 -22.61 -20.93
C TYR A 457 5.69 -21.87 -21.79
N GLY A 458 5.41 -20.61 -21.43
CA GLY A 458 4.37 -19.78 -22.06
C GLY A 458 3.17 -19.60 -21.16
N THR A 459 2.05 -19.19 -21.74
CA THR A 459 0.79 -18.91 -21.03
C THR A 459 -0.35 -19.81 -21.47
N ASP A 460 -0.26 -20.40 -22.66
CA ASP A 460 -1.33 -21.20 -23.25
C ASP A 460 -1.23 -22.67 -22.84
N ILE A 461 -2.29 -23.20 -22.23
CA ILE A 461 -2.42 -24.62 -21.92
C ILE A 461 -2.93 -25.34 -23.16
N CYS A 462 -2.06 -26.13 -23.82
CA CYS A 462 -2.46 -26.92 -25.00
C CYS A 462 -3.07 -28.27 -24.63
N SER A 463 -2.80 -28.79 -23.44
CA SER A 463 -3.40 -30.03 -22.93
C SER A 463 -3.57 -29.98 -21.43
N ALA A 464 -4.75 -30.36 -20.95
CA ALA A 464 -5.02 -30.55 -19.53
C ALA A 464 -5.67 -31.92 -19.29
N ARG A 465 -5.24 -32.57 -18.19
CA ARG A 465 -5.83 -33.84 -17.73
C ARG A 465 -6.09 -33.80 -16.25
N ILE A 466 -7.19 -34.37 -15.82
CA ILE A 466 -7.52 -34.61 -14.41
C ILE A 466 -7.70 -36.12 -14.21
N ASN A 467 -6.92 -36.69 -13.30
CA ASN A 467 -6.90 -38.14 -13.04
C ASN A 467 -6.72 -38.96 -14.34
N GLY A 468 -5.79 -38.52 -15.22
CA GLY A 468 -5.47 -39.15 -16.49
C GLY A 468 -6.49 -38.96 -17.62
N LYS A 469 -7.62 -38.28 -17.38
CA LYS A 469 -8.63 -38.02 -18.40
C LYS A 469 -8.52 -36.57 -18.89
N ALA A 470 -8.65 -36.37 -20.20
CA ALA A 470 -8.69 -35.02 -20.77
C ALA A 470 -9.83 -34.20 -20.13
N ALA A 471 -9.52 -32.99 -19.69
CA ALA A 471 -10.43 -32.10 -18.98
C ALA A 471 -10.03 -30.63 -19.21
N SER A 472 -10.91 -29.71 -18.87
CA SER A 472 -10.57 -28.28 -18.74
C SER A 472 -9.75 -28.06 -17.46
N PRO A 473 -8.83 -27.09 -17.41
CA PRO A 473 -8.09 -26.72 -16.19
C PRO A 473 -8.96 -25.91 -15.17
N ILE A 474 -10.26 -26.17 -15.15
CA ILE A 474 -11.27 -25.53 -14.30
C ILE A 474 -11.84 -26.60 -13.36
N ILE A 475 -11.73 -26.36 -12.05
CA ILE A 475 -12.13 -27.33 -11.02
C ILE A 475 -13.17 -26.67 -10.10
N PRO A 476 -14.41 -27.18 -10.03
CA PRO A 476 -15.41 -26.69 -9.07
C PRO A 476 -14.91 -26.78 -7.62
N LEU A 477 -15.14 -25.74 -6.83
CA LEU A 477 -14.64 -25.68 -5.44
C LEU A 477 -15.36 -26.63 -4.46
N ASP A 478 -16.47 -27.24 -4.87
CA ASP A 478 -17.19 -28.28 -4.13
C ASP A 478 -16.64 -29.71 -4.42
N THR A 479 -15.66 -29.83 -5.31
CA THR A 479 -14.97 -31.10 -5.62
C THR A 479 -14.28 -31.64 -4.39
N LYS A 480 -14.26 -32.96 -4.23
CA LYS A 480 -13.67 -33.64 -3.05
C LYS A 480 -12.61 -34.65 -3.42
N GLY A 481 -11.70 -34.89 -2.48
CA GLY A 481 -10.70 -35.96 -2.58
C GLY A 481 -9.41 -35.52 -3.29
N ARG A 482 -8.57 -36.50 -3.64
CA ARG A 482 -7.28 -36.25 -4.28
C ARG A 482 -7.41 -36.21 -5.80
N LEU A 483 -6.88 -35.16 -6.41
CA LEU A 483 -6.83 -34.98 -7.85
C LEU A 483 -5.39 -34.90 -8.33
N GLN A 484 -5.11 -35.63 -9.42
CA GLN A 484 -3.87 -35.48 -10.18
C GLN A 484 -4.17 -34.65 -11.42
N ILE A 485 -3.50 -33.51 -11.54
CA ILE A 485 -3.70 -32.53 -12.60
C ILE A 485 -2.42 -32.46 -13.43
N GLU A 486 -2.53 -32.61 -14.72
CA GLU A 486 -1.43 -32.52 -15.68
C GLU A 486 -1.73 -31.39 -16.65
N LEU A 487 -0.83 -30.43 -16.75
CA LEU A 487 -0.94 -29.23 -17.62
C LEU A 487 0.28 -29.18 -18.53
N GLU A 488 0.06 -29.15 -19.84
CA GLU A 488 1.09 -28.98 -20.85
C GLU A 488 0.93 -27.60 -21.48
N LEU A 489 2.02 -26.82 -21.49
CA LEU A 489 2.07 -25.51 -22.10
C LEU A 489 2.54 -25.59 -23.55
N MET A 490 1.95 -24.79 -24.40
CA MET A 490 2.42 -24.56 -25.75
C MET A 490 3.45 -23.43 -25.74
N PRO A 491 4.66 -23.65 -26.28
CA PRO A 491 5.62 -22.57 -26.42
C PRO A 491 5.03 -21.40 -27.19
N SER A 492 5.02 -20.19 -26.63
CA SER A 492 4.61 -19.01 -27.37
C SER A 492 5.70 -18.62 -28.37
N GLU A 493 5.34 -18.39 -29.62
CA GLU A 493 6.24 -17.88 -30.66
C GLU A 493 6.46 -16.37 -30.52
N ASP A 494 5.70 -15.68 -29.71
CA ASP A 494 5.59 -14.21 -29.64
C ASP A 494 6.67 -13.51 -28.79
N GLU A 495 7.76 -14.18 -28.43
CA GLU A 495 8.88 -13.52 -27.73
C GLU A 495 9.67 -12.49 -28.61
N GLN A 496 9.21 -12.21 -29.83
CA GLN A 496 9.93 -11.31 -30.78
C GLN A 496 9.34 -9.90 -30.87
N GLU A 497 8.17 -9.61 -30.36
CA GLU A 497 7.73 -8.21 -30.26
C GLU A 497 8.54 -7.49 -29.17
N ALA A 498 9.19 -6.40 -29.57
CA ALA A 498 9.94 -5.55 -28.67
C ALA A 498 8.96 -4.88 -27.69
N HIS A 499 8.74 -5.52 -26.54
CA HIS A 499 8.08 -4.85 -25.43
C HIS A 499 8.85 -3.55 -25.11
N PRO A 500 8.17 -2.45 -24.82
CA PRO A 500 8.84 -1.22 -24.42
C PRO A 500 9.79 -1.50 -23.24
N ALA A 501 10.98 -0.95 -23.31
CA ALA A 501 11.91 -1.04 -22.18
C ALA A 501 11.27 -0.31 -20.99
N TYR A 502 11.28 -0.95 -19.82
CA TYR A 502 10.83 -0.30 -18.59
C TYR A 502 11.69 0.94 -18.31
N PRO A 503 11.10 2.03 -17.83
CA PRO A 503 11.86 3.23 -17.51
C PRO A 503 12.85 2.94 -16.36
N ALA A 504 14.01 3.56 -16.41
CA ALA A 504 14.97 3.50 -15.31
C ALA A 504 14.42 4.29 -14.10
N ALA A 505 14.62 3.77 -12.91
CA ALA A 505 14.35 4.54 -11.70
C ALA A 505 15.39 5.66 -11.55
N VAL A 506 14.93 6.88 -11.39
CA VAL A 506 15.74 8.10 -11.29
C VAL A 506 15.36 8.90 -10.05
N ASP A 507 16.22 9.85 -9.67
CA ASP A 507 15.92 10.81 -8.62
C ASP A 507 14.98 11.91 -9.16
N ASP A 508 14.11 12.44 -8.31
CA ASP A 508 13.39 13.68 -8.60
C ASP A 508 14.29 14.91 -8.46
N LEU A 509 13.73 16.09 -8.68
CA LEU A 509 14.39 17.34 -8.31
C LEU A 509 14.02 17.70 -6.86
N PRO A 510 14.91 18.44 -6.13
CA PRO A 510 14.54 18.97 -4.83
C PRO A 510 13.26 19.80 -4.87
N THR A 511 12.42 19.63 -3.83
CA THR A 511 11.14 20.34 -3.72
C THR A 511 11.37 21.85 -3.55
N PRO A 512 10.74 22.73 -4.37
CA PRO A 512 10.89 24.18 -4.24
C PRO A 512 10.44 24.69 -2.86
N GLN A 513 11.24 25.56 -2.27
CA GLN A 513 10.98 26.18 -0.97
C GLN A 513 10.75 27.66 -1.13
N TRP A 514 9.65 28.16 -0.55
CA TRP A 514 9.33 29.58 -0.56
C TRP A 514 10.36 30.39 0.23
N GLU A 515 10.78 31.55 -0.33
CA GLU A 515 11.63 32.55 0.33
C GLU A 515 10.83 33.79 0.67
N GLU A 516 9.99 34.25 -0.24
CA GLU A 516 9.17 35.44 -0.06
C GLU A 516 7.80 35.22 -0.70
N CYS A 517 6.73 35.44 0.05
CA CYS A 517 5.38 35.27 -0.42
C CYS A 517 4.53 36.48 -0.08
N GLY A 518 3.91 37.06 -1.08
CA GLY A 518 3.00 38.17 -0.94
C GLY A 518 2.03 38.28 -2.12
N PRO A 519 0.99 39.14 -1.99
CA PRO A 519 -0.04 39.25 -3.02
C PRO A 519 0.48 39.74 -4.37
N ALA A 520 1.65 40.41 -4.41
CA ALA A 520 2.26 40.93 -5.62
C ALA A 520 3.52 40.16 -6.07
N LEU A 521 4.06 39.31 -5.22
CA LEU A 521 5.31 38.61 -5.50
C LEU A 521 5.36 37.27 -4.77
N LEU A 522 5.69 36.21 -5.52
CA LEU A 522 6.07 34.90 -5.03
C LEU A 522 7.51 34.61 -5.47
N ARG A 523 8.36 34.30 -4.52
CA ARG A 523 9.76 33.91 -4.78
C ARG A 523 10.08 32.63 -4.04
N TRP A 524 10.81 31.77 -4.67
CA TRP A 524 11.30 30.52 -4.09
C TRP A 524 12.81 30.36 -4.35
N ARG A 525 13.42 29.48 -3.58
CA ARG A 525 14.84 29.17 -3.74
C ARG A 525 15.06 28.46 -5.08
N ALA A 526 16.11 28.85 -5.78
CA ALA A 526 16.51 28.18 -7.02
C ALA A 526 16.84 26.71 -6.73
N VAL A 527 16.26 25.82 -7.52
CA VAL A 527 16.42 24.37 -7.36
C VAL A 527 17.57 23.90 -8.25
N PRO A 528 18.60 23.22 -7.69
CA PRO A 528 19.68 22.64 -8.48
C PRO A 528 19.14 21.68 -9.55
N GLY A 529 19.66 21.78 -10.78
CA GLY A 529 19.22 20.95 -11.90
C GLY A 529 17.92 21.37 -12.58
N ALA A 530 17.14 22.28 -12.01
CA ALA A 530 15.94 22.79 -12.66
C ALA A 530 16.29 23.73 -13.83
N THR A 531 15.57 23.56 -14.93
CA THR A 531 15.65 24.45 -16.11
C THR A 531 14.47 25.41 -16.19
N SER A 532 13.35 25.05 -15.53
CA SER A 532 12.14 25.87 -15.46
C SER A 532 11.30 25.50 -14.24
N TYR A 533 10.28 26.33 -14.00
CA TYR A 533 9.33 26.17 -12.90
C TYR A 533 7.92 26.34 -13.43
N CYS A 534 7.05 25.36 -13.14
CA CYS A 534 5.62 25.47 -13.41
C CYS A 534 4.92 26.01 -12.16
N VAL A 535 4.16 27.11 -12.31
CA VAL A 535 3.38 27.72 -11.23
C VAL A 535 1.93 27.32 -11.37
N TYR A 536 1.34 26.90 -10.28
CA TYR A 536 -0.06 26.46 -10.20
C TYR A 536 -0.87 27.43 -9.33
N ALA A 537 -2.11 27.67 -9.73
CA ALA A 537 -3.11 28.37 -8.93
C ALA A 537 -4.35 27.47 -8.83
N ASN A 538 -4.77 27.12 -7.60
CA ASN A 538 -5.89 26.21 -7.32
C ASN A 538 -5.80 24.92 -8.19
N GLY A 539 -4.62 24.32 -8.25
CA GLY A 539 -4.34 23.07 -8.99
C GLY A 539 -4.17 23.22 -10.51
N THR A 540 -4.45 24.41 -11.08
CA THR A 540 -4.28 24.65 -12.52
C THR A 540 -2.93 25.28 -12.80
N ALA A 541 -2.17 24.70 -13.72
CA ALA A 541 -0.94 25.30 -14.22
C ALA A 541 -1.25 26.62 -14.94
N ILE A 542 -0.69 27.71 -14.44
CA ILE A 542 -0.97 29.07 -14.94
C ILE A 542 0.15 29.67 -15.75
N THR A 543 1.39 29.27 -15.49
CA THR A 543 2.57 29.74 -16.22
C THR A 543 3.78 28.86 -15.99
N THR A 544 4.74 28.94 -16.90
CA THR A 544 6.10 28.37 -16.73
C THR A 544 7.11 29.51 -16.81
N THR A 545 8.07 29.53 -15.89
CA THR A 545 9.12 30.57 -15.83
C THR A 545 10.50 29.90 -15.70
N GLY A 546 11.52 30.51 -16.31
CA GLY A 546 12.93 30.08 -16.12
C GLY A 546 13.58 30.70 -14.86
N GLN A 547 12.88 31.59 -14.16
CA GLN A 547 13.40 32.25 -12.97
C GLN A 547 12.57 31.83 -11.74
N PRO A 548 13.16 31.75 -10.54
CA PRO A 548 12.47 31.32 -9.33
C PRO A 548 11.58 32.44 -8.73
N ILE A 549 10.74 33.04 -9.59
CA ILE A 549 9.92 34.18 -9.24
C ILE A 549 8.63 34.22 -10.09
N TYR A 550 7.54 34.64 -9.46
CA TYR A 550 6.26 34.90 -10.14
C TYR A 550 5.55 36.09 -9.51
N ALA A 551 4.96 36.93 -10.32
CA ALA A 551 4.14 38.07 -9.88
C ALA A 551 2.65 37.74 -10.12
N PRO A 552 1.87 37.40 -9.09
CA PRO A 552 0.45 37.17 -9.24
C PRO A 552 -0.28 38.40 -9.77
N ALA A 553 -1.18 38.18 -10.73
CA ALA A 553 -2.09 39.27 -11.14
C ALA A 553 -3.07 39.55 -10.00
N PRO A 554 -3.44 40.83 -9.74
CA PRO A 554 -4.46 41.16 -8.76
C PRO A 554 -5.76 40.41 -9.10
N GLY A 555 -6.20 39.50 -8.24
CA GLY A 555 -7.37 38.67 -8.47
C GLY A 555 -8.59 39.14 -7.70
N ALA A 556 -9.79 38.89 -8.26
CA ALA A 556 -11.07 39.10 -7.58
C ALA A 556 -11.43 37.94 -6.62
N ALA A 557 -10.71 36.81 -6.68
CA ALA A 557 -11.00 35.62 -5.88
C ALA A 557 -10.85 35.88 -4.37
N HIS A 558 -11.72 35.26 -3.57
CA HIS A 558 -11.65 35.33 -2.11
C HIS A 558 -10.46 34.55 -1.57
N PHE A 559 -10.06 33.46 -2.27
CA PHE A 559 -8.98 32.59 -1.91
C PHE A 559 -8.24 32.11 -3.16
N THR A 560 -6.91 31.96 -3.08
CA THR A 560 -6.09 31.31 -4.11
C THR A 560 -4.95 30.55 -3.44
N GLU A 561 -4.83 29.29 -3.74
CA GLU A 561 -3.67 28.45 -3.37
C GLU A 561 -2.65 28.48 -4.52
N TYR A 562 -1.42 28.86 -4.23
CA TYR A 562 -0.31 28.78 -5.17
C TYR A 562 0.65 27.66 -4.81
N ARG A 563 1.14 26.95 -5.82
CA ARG A 563 2.21 25.97 -5.71
C ARG A 563 3.18 26.15 -6.86
N VAL A 564 4.39 25.62 -6.69
CA VAL A 564 5.41 25.61 -7.74
C VAL A 564 6.05 24.23 -7.82
N GLN A 565 6.36 23.81 -9.04
CA GLN A 565 7.08 22.60 -9.35
C GLN A 565 8.33 22.95 -10.15
N ALA A 566 9.49 22.46 -9.75
CA ALA A 566 10.71 22.56 -10.53
C ALA A 566 10.72 21.46 -11.60
N THR A 567 11.16 21.81 -12.81
CA THR A 567 11.19 20.88 -13.94
C THR A 567 12.53 20.96 -14.67
N SER A 568 12.96 19.83 -15.25
CA SER A 568 14.08 19.71 -16.16
C SER A 568 13.63 18.98 -17.43
N ALA A 569 14.55 18.66 -18.34
CA ALA A 569 14.23 17.90 -19.53
C ALA A 569 13.74 16.46 -19.24
N SER A 570 14.14 15.87 -18.11
CA SER A 570 13.87 14.46 -17.76
C SER A 570 13.15 14.29 -16.43
N ASN A 571 13.20 15.27 -15.52
CA ASN A 571 12.75 15.13 -14.14
C ASN A 571 11.90 16.32 -13.70
N ALA A 572 11.02 16.06 -12.73
CA ALA A 572 10.27 17.07 -12.02
C ALA A 572 10.43 16.89 -10.51
N SER A 573 10.22 17.94 -9.74
CA SER A 573 10.15 17.85 -8.27
C SER A 573 8.74 17.49 -7.82
N ALA A 574 8.59 17.13 -6.54
CA ALA A 574 7.31 17.27 -5.86
C ALA A 574 6.86 18.74 -5.89
N LEU A 575 5.55 18.97 -5.73
CA LEU A 575 4.99 20.32 -5.59
C LEU A 575 5.43 20.95 -4.27
N SER A 576 5.70 22.26 -4.29
CA SER A 576 6.03 23.02 -3.09
C SER A 576 4.90 22.95 -2.06
N ARG A 577 5.23 23.29 -0.79
CA ARG A 577 4.19 23.64 0.18
C ARG A 577 3.21 24.64 -0.41
N PRO A 578 1.89 24.51 -0.18
CA PRO A 578 0.93 25.50 -0.64
C PRO A 578 1.19 26.85 0.03
N TRP A 579 1.17 27.93 -0.75
CA TRP A 579 1.04 29.27 -0.24
C TRP A 579 -0.38 29.76 -0.50
N GLU A 580 -1.05 30.18 0.56
CA GLU A 580 -2.46 30.54 0.55
C GLU A 580 -2.63 32.06 0.61
N TYR A 581 -3.19 32.62 -0.43
CA TYR A 581 -3.64 33.99 -0.43
C TYR A 581 -5.14 34.06 -0.07
N SER A 582 -5.46 34.83 0.94
CA SER A 582 -6.85 35.18 1.27
C SER A 582 -7.03 36.69 1.13
N ARG A 583 -8.04 37.08 0.36
CA ARG A 583 -8.40 38.49 0.24
C ARG A 583 -8.73 39.06 1.63
N PRO A 584 -8.35 40.33 1.97
CA PRO A 584 -8.72 40.93 3.23
C PRO A 584 -10.24 40.85 3.52
N GLY A 585 -10.59 40.35 4.70
CA GLY A 585 -11.98 40.08 5.11
C GLY A 585 -12.53 38.71 4.72
N SER A 586 -11.84 37.93 3.88
CA SER A 586 -12.26 36.55 3.52
C SER A 586 -11.83 35.50 4.54
N ARG A 587 -10.95 35.83 5.48
CA ARG A 587 -10.45 34.96 6.54
C ARG A 587 -10.81 35.51 7.91
N GLN A 588 -11.39 34.66 8.75
CA GLN A 588 -11.77 34.95 10.12
C GLN A 588 -11.13 33.95 11.08
N LEU A 589 -10.71 34.43 12.25
CA LEU A 589 -10.14 33.59 13.32
C LEU A 589 -11.03 33.78 14.57
N LEU A 590 -11.61 32.67 15.04
CA LEU A 590 -12.50 32.70 16.20
C LEU A 590 -11.80 31.96 17.37
N ALA A 591 -11.76 32.58 18.52
CA ALA A 591 -11.25 32.00 19.72
C ALA A 591 -12.24 30.98 20.33
N PRO A 592 -11.75 29.87 20.90
CA PRO A 592 -12.60 28.90 21.57
C PRO A 592 -13.08 29.44 22.91
N THR A 593 -14.34 29.19 23.23
CA THR A 593 -14.95 29.34 24.55
C THR A 593 -15.42 27.98 25.02
N ARG A 594 -15.21 27.70 26.27
CA ARG A 594 -15.62 26.43 26.84
C ARG A 594 -17.03 26.46 27.40
N ILE A 595 -17.81 25.41 27.18
CA ILE A 595 -19.12 25.16 27.77
C ILE A 595 -19.13 23.83 28.53
N GLY A 596 -19.63 23.81 29.78
CA GLY A 596 -19.83 22.63 30.59
C GLY A 596 -18.96 22.52 31.85
N GLU A 597 -19.32 21.59 32.77
CA GLU A 597 -18.64 21.42 34.04
C GLU A 597 -17.37 20.56 33.93
N LYS A 598 -16.30 21.12 34.44
CA LYS A 598 -15.08 20.69 35.09
C LYS A 598 -13.82 20.30 34.37
N PRO A 599 -12.78 20.23 35.24
CA PRO A 599 -11.71 21.24 35.40
C PRO A 599 -10.45 20.95 34.61
N GLU A 600 -10.47 20.03 33.64
CA GLU A 600 -9.29 19.57 32.91
C GLU A 600 -9.10 20.29 31.57
N TYR A 601 -10.00 21.20 31.26
CA TYR A 601 -9.85 22.09 30.11
C TYR A 601 -9.33 23.45 30.57
N MET A 602 -8.08 23.73 30.33
CA MET A 602 -7.57 25.07 30.50
C MET A 602 -7.80 25.88 29.22
N VAL A 603 -8.54 26.95 29.32
CA VAL A 603 -8.60 28.00 28.29
C VAL A 603 -7.65 29.10 28.71
N GLU A 604 -6.39 28.98 28.34
CA GLU A 604 -5.39 30.02 28.51
C GLU A 604 -4.89 30.46 27.14
N ASN A 605 -4.71 31.74 26.93
CA ASN A 605 -4.13 32.32 25.71
C ASN A 605 -4.76 31.81 24.40
N ASN A 606 -6.10 31.67 24.34
CA ASN A 606 -6.84 31.11 23.19
C ASN A 606 -6.51 29.64 22.87
N ARG A 607 -6.21 28.86 23.87
CA ARG A 607 -5.94 27.42 23.78
C ARG A 607 -6.91 26.66 24.67
N ALA A 608 -7.38 25.49 24.24
CA ALA A 608 -8.23 24.61 25.01
C ALA A 608 -7.74 23.18 24.94
N TRP A 609 -7.68 22.50 26.06
CA TRP A 609 -7.37 21.08 26.15
C TRP A 609 -8.60 20.23 25.87
N LEU A 610 -8.49 19.21 25.02
CA LEU A 610 -9.51 18.18 24.80
C LEU A 610 -9.14 16.90 25.55
N ASP A 611 -10.06 16.38 26.36
CA ASP A 611 -9.87 15.17 27.17
C ASP A 611 -10.16 13.88 26.38
N THR A 612 -9.61 12.76 26.85
CA THR A 612 -9.80 11.41 26.30
C THR A 612 -11.19 10.82 26.52
N ARG A 613 -11.91 11.31 27.51
CA ARG A 613 -13.17 10.69 27.98
C ARG A 613 -14.40 11.32 27.35
N PRO A 614 -15.44 10.52 27.07
CA PRO A 614 -16.75 11.07 26.76
C PRO A 614 -17.17 12.04 27.86
N CYS A 615 -17.40 13.29 27.50
CA CYS A 615 -17.85 14.30 28.44
C CYS A 615 -18.90 15.21 27.78
N THR A 616 -19.73 15.81 28.61
CA THR A 616 -20.70 16.84 28.18
C THR A 616 -20.03 18.18 27.87
N ALA A 617 -18.78 18.34 28.31
CA ALA A 617 -17.99 19.52 27.99
C ALA A 617 -17.62 19.56 26.49
N HIS A 618 -17.70 20.75 25.90
CA HIS A 618 -17.38 20.97 24.50
C HIS A 618 -16.79 22.35 24.30
N LEU A 619 -16.19 22.57 23.13
CA LEU A 619 -15.71 23.89 22.74
C LEU A 619 -16.76 24.56 21.88
N GLU A 620 -17.08 25.82 22.19
CA GLU A 620 -17.87 26.69 21.34
C GLU A 620 -16.99 27.84 20.83
N TYR A 621 -17.37 28.37 19.69
CA TYR A 621 -16.75 29.52 19.07
C TYR A 621 -17.77 30.64 18.95
N GLU A 622 -17.32 31.90 19.04
CA GLU A 622 -18.19 33.07 18.92
C GLU A 622 -19.06 33.00 17.65
N ALA A 623 -20.31 33.40 17.79
CA ALA A 623 -21.21 33.47 16.65
C ALA A 623 -20.70 34.49 15.63
N ILE A 624 -20.72 34.13 14.37
CA ILE A 624 -20.24 34.95 13.26
C ILE A 624 -21.31 35.11 12.18
N THR A 625 -21.41 36.29 11.64
CA THR A 625 -22.28 36.56 10.47
C THR A 625 -21.51 36.36 9.20
N LEU A 626 -21.96 35.39 8.36
CA LEU A 626 -21.34 35.05 7.08
C LEU A 626 -22.29 35.38 5.92
N ALA A 627 -21.74 35.75 4.77
CA ALA A 627 -22.47 35.78 3.51
C ALA A 627 -22.68 34.36 2.99
N ALA A 628 -23.63 34.13 2.09
CA ALA A 628 -23.74 32.86 1.41
C ALA A 628 -22.46 32.57 0.60
N GLY A 629 -21.95 31.31 0.65
CA GLY A 629 -20.74 30.94 -0.08
C GLY A 629 -20.15 29.62 0.37
N THR A 630 -19.05 29.24 -0.28
CA THR A 630 -18.20 28.10 0.09
C THR A 630 -17.13 28.55 1.07
N TYR A 631 -17.04 27.85 2.17
CA TYR A 631 -16.08 28.12 3.23
C TYR A 631 -15.24 26.92 3.53
N ARG A 632 -13.93 27.13 3.79
CA ARG A 632 -13.05 26.14 4.40
C ARG A 632 -12.94 26.42 5.89
N ILE A 633 -13.14 25.37 6.69
CA ILE A 633 -13.06 25.40 8.15
C ILE A 633 -11.91 24.50 8.57
N ARG A 634 -10.99 25.04 9.39
CA ARG A 634 -9.89 24.28 9.99
C ARG A 634 -9.58 24.79 11.40
N PHE A 635 -8.99 23.95 12.21
CA PHE A 635 -8.64 24.25 13.60
C PHE A 635 -7.13 24.31 13.75
N ARG A 636 -6.64 25.33 14.41
CA ARG A 636 -5.25 25.35 14.87
C ARG A 636 -5.13 24.45 16.09
N TYR A 637 -4.18 23.52 16.09
CA TYR A 637 -4.03 22.56 17.18
C TYR A 637 -2.59 22.11 17.34
N VAL A 638 -2.31 21.44 18.47
CA VAL A 638 -1.11 20.64 18.71
C VAL A 638 -1.50 19.35 19.43
N ASN A 639 -0.92 18.23 18.99
CA ASN A 639 -1.04 16.93 19.63
C ASN A 639 0.36 16.34 19.84
N ALA A 640 0.83 16.41 21.08
CA ALA A 640 2.14 15.93 21.55
C ALA A 640 1.98 14.79 22.58
N CYS A 641 0.90 14.01 22.49
CA CYS A 641 0.57 12.99 23.51
C CYS A 641 1.48 11.76 23.51
N ALA A 642 2.12 11.44 22.38
CA ALA A 642 3.00 10.28 22.27
C ALA A 642 4.22 10.58 21.39
N SER A 643 5.16 9.64 21.32
CA SER A 643 6.25 9.73 20.34
C SER A 643 5.74 9.42 18.93
N ARG A 644 6.43 9.90 17.89
CA ARG A 644 6.12 9.61 16.49
C ARG A 644 6.08 8.11 16.16
N ARG A 645 6.69 7.27 16.98
CA ARG A 645 6.80 5.82 16.76
C ARG A 645 5.70 5.02 17.46
N ASP A 646 5.01 5.62 18.43
CA ASP A 646 3.98 4.94 19.22
C ASP A 646 2.55 5.10 18.63
N GLY A 647 2.47 5.61 17.45
CA GLY A 647 1.45 5.49 16.39
C GLY A 647 -0.01 5.86 16.68
N ASP A 648 -0.52 5.76 17.89
CA ASP A 648 -1.97 5.70 18.12
C ASP A 648 -2.58 6.94 18.79
N THR A 649 -2.09 8.12 18.47
CA THR A 649 -2.55 9.35 19.13
C THR A 649 -3.28 10.30 18.16
N CYS A 650 -4.46 9.94 17.74
CA CYS A 650 -5.34 10.85 17.02
C CYS A 650 -6.56 11.18 17.88
N ALA A 651 -6.73 12.45 18.22
CA ALA A 651 -7.96 12.91 18.85
C ALA A 651 -9.04 13.17 17.81
N LEU A 652 -10.28 12.82 18.12
CA LEU A 652 -11.44 12.98 17.24
C LEU A 652 -12.50 13.82 17.92
N ARG A 653 -13.06 14.83 17.21
CA ARG A 653 -14.23 15.59 17.66
C ARG A 653 -15.17 15.83 16.51
N GLN A 654 -16.46 15.78 16.79
CA GLN A 654 -17.47 16.14 15.80
C GLN A 654 -17.69 17.65 15.79
N LEU A 655 -17.59 18.22 14.60
CA LEU A 655 -17.96 19.61 14.34
C LEU A 655 -19.49 19.72 14.30
N PHE A 656 -20.03 20.65 15.06
CA PHE A 656 -21.44 21.05 14.96
C PHE A 656 -21.52 22.47 14.42
N ILE A 657 -22.51 22.72 13.57
CA ILE A 657 -22.82 24.02 13.00
C ILE A 657 -24.29 24.32 13.31
N ASN A 658 -24.55 25.35 14.04
CA ASN A 658 -25.91 25.69 14.50
C ASN A 658 -26.59 24.49 15.17
N ASP A 659 -25.86 23.80 16.06
CA ASP A 659 -26.26 22.55 16.74
C ASP A 659 -26.54 21.32 15.84
N THR A 660 -26.34 21.46 14.53
CA THR A 660 -26.45 20.33 13.59
C THR A 660 -25.11 19.59 13.52
N PRO A 661 -25.08 18.25 13.68
CA PRO A 661 -23.85 17.48 13.57
C PRO A 661 -23.33 17.50 12.13
N GLY A 662 -22.03 17.77 12.00
CA GLY A 662 -21.27 17.76 10.75
C GLY A 662 -20.13 16.75 10.79
N ALA A 663 -19.04 17.06 10.11
CA ALA A 663 -17.88 16.20 9.95
C ALA A 663 -17.17 15.86 11.27
N ILE A 664 -16.54 14.71 11.32
CA ILE A 664 -15.54 14.39 12.34
C ILE A 664 -14.22 15.06 11.96
N ILE A 665 -13.62 15.76 12.91
CA ILE A 665 -12.33 16.43 12.74
C ILE A 665 -11.25 15.60 13.43
N PRO A 666 -10.30 15.04 12.68
CA PRO A 666 -9.11 14.37 13.24
C PRO A 666 -8.06 15.42 13.65
N PHE A 667 -7.45 15.18 14.80
CA PHE A 667 -6.32 15.93 15.36
C PHE A 667 -5.16 14.95 15.58
N PRO A 668 -4.49 14.54 14.49
CA PRO A 668 -3.42 13.57 14.60
C PRO A 668 -2.20 14.13 15.33
N HIS A 669 -1.39 13.24 15.87
CA HIS A 669 -0.07 13.59 16.40
C HIS A 669 0.74 14.36 15.33
N ASN A 670 1.31 15.52 15.71
CA ASN A 670 1.99 16.39 14.74
C ASN A 670 3.41 16.82 15.15
N THR A 671 3.83 16.55 16.37
CA THR A 671 5.10 17.00 16.90
C THR A 671 5.74 15.96 17.85
N GLU A 672 6.93 16.21 18.36
CA GLU A 672 7.58 15.32 19.35
C GLU A 672 6.80 15.30 20.67
N GLN A 673 6.86 14.17 21.38
CA GLN A 673 6.16 13.99 22.66
C GLN A 673 6.55 15.10 23.65
N GLY A 674 5.54 15.78 24.16
CA GLY A 674 5.70 16.87 25.13
C GLY A 674 5.98 18.26 24.55
N ASP A 675 6.13 18.40 23.23
CA ASP A 675 6.28 19.71 22.59
C ASP A 675 4.91 20.31 22.26
N TRP A 676 4.31 21.01 23.22
CA TRP A 676 3.00 21.61 23.11
C TRP A 676 2.98 23.02 22.49
N GLU A 677 4.09 23.47 21.91
CA GLU A 677 4.20 24.79 21.27
C GLU A 677 4.23 24.73 19.73
N ASP A 678 4.46 23.57 19.14
CA ASP A 678 4.51 23.39 17.69
C ASP A 678 3.11 23.16 17.09
N TYR A 679 2.38 24.27 16.92
CA TYR A 679 1.02 24.26 16.40
C TYR A 679 0.96 24.13 14.89
N THR A 680 0.03 23.30 14.42
CA THR A 680 -0.35 23.16 13.02
C THR A 680 -1.87 23.39 12.83
N HIS A 681 -2.39 23.13 11.62
CA HIS A 681 -3.82 23.14 11.33
C HIS A 681 -4.31 21.73 10.98
N THR A 682 -5.58 21.46 11.32
CA THR A 682 -6.27 20.27 10.83
C THR A 682 -6.46 20.34 9.31
N ALA A 683 -6.82 19.24 8.71
CA ALA A 683 -7.43 19.24 7.39
C ALA A 683 -8.58 20.25 7.31
N GLY A 684 -8.72 20.92 6.16
CA GLY A 684 -9.82 21.83 5.92
C GLY A 684 -11.10 21.08 5.56
N VAL A 685 -12.20 21.36 6.24
CA VAL A 685 -13.53 20.89 5.84
C VAL A 685 -14.19 21.98 4.99
N GLN A 686 -14.57 21.64 3.76
CA GLN A 686 -15.30 22.56 2.89
C GLN A 686 -16.82 22.45 3.11
N LEU A 687 -17.46 23.59 3.25
CA LEU A 687 -18.89 23.68 3.56
C LEU A 687 -19.57 24.76 2.74
N GLN A 688 -20.77 24.47 2.25
CA GLN A 688 -21.67 25.47 1.70
C GLN A 688 -22.51 26.06 2.86
N LEU A 689 -22.31 27.32 3.16
CA LEU A 689 -23.05 28.01 4.23
C LEU A 689 -23.98 29.06 3.65
N PRO A 690 -25.25 29.13 4.08
CA PRO A 690 -26.17 30.23 3.72
C PRO A 690 -25.77 31.54 4.38
N ALA A 691 -26.29 32.66 3.90
CA ALA A 691 -26.13 33.91 4.59
C ALA A 691 -26.83 33.88 5.94
N GLY A 692 -26.19 34.39 7.00
CA GLY A 692 -26.76 34.42 8.34
C GLY A 692 -25.73 34.34 9.45
N VAL A 693 -26.22 34.20 10.67
CA VAL A 693 -25.42 33.99 11.88
C VAL A 693 -25.18 32.51 12.04
N HIS A 694 -23.92 32.14 12.24
CA HIS A 694 -23.48 30.74 12.43
C HIS A 694 -22.73 30.58 13.75
N THR A 695 -23.02 29.50 14.44
CA THR A 695 -22.27 29.03 15.61
C THR A 695 -21.54 27.73 15.27
N PHE A 696 -20.39 27.57 15.86
CA PHE A 696 -19.54 26.35 15.66
C PHE A 696 -19.18 25.75 17.02
N SER A 697 -19.24 24.46 17.14
CA SER A 697 -18.76 23.75 18.33
C SER A 697 -18.08 22.43 18.00
N LEU A 698 -17.12 22.03 18.83
CA LEU A 698 -16.47 20.73 18.79
C LEU A 698 -16.96 19.91 19.98
N ARG A 699 -17.58 18.75 19.71
CA ARG A 699 -18.17 17.88 20.74
C ARG A 699 -17.63 16.46 20.63
N PHE A 700 -17.53 15.78 21.77
CA PHE A 700 -17.26 14.34 21.80
C PHE A 700 -18.58 13.59 21.61
N THR A 701 -18.66 12.76 20.58
CA THR A 701 -19.81 11.88 20.29
C THR A 701 -19.34 10.42 20.25
N SER A 702 -20.27 9.47 20.12
CA SER A 702 -19.92 8.06 19.96
C SER A 702 -19.00 7.79 18.75
N LEU A 703 -19.08 8.62 17.70
CA LEU A 703 -18.19 8.52 16.52
C LEU A 703 -16.76 8.97 16.81
N CYS A 704 -16.52 9.66 17.91
CA CYS A 704 -15.20 10.12 18.32
C CYS A 704 -14.38 9.09 19.09
N ALA A 705 -14.94 7.91 19.36
CA ALA A 705 -14.21 6.83 20.03
C ALA A 705 -13.12 6.29 19.08
N ASN A 706 -11.85 6.50 19.43
CA ASN A 706 -10.73 5.93 18.69
C ASN A 706 -10.45 4.52 19.22
N THR A 707 -10.96 3.51 18.53
CA THR A 707 -10.82 2.10 18.93
C THR A 707 -9.43 1.53 18.71
N ALA A 708 -8.62 2.16 17.87
CA ALA A 708 -7.23 1.77 17.61
C ALA A 708 -6.25 2.48 18.56
N GLY A 709 -6.59 3.67 19.06
CA GLY A 709 -5.69 4.53 19.84
C GLY A 709 -5.85 4.41 21.36
N HIS A 710 -4.78 4.72 22.06
CA HIS A 710 -4.74 4.78 23.53
C HIS A 710 -5.09 6.15 24.09
N THR A 711 -4.92 7.20 23.30
CA THR A 711 -5.18 8.59 23.69
C THR A 711 -6.06 9.31 22.68
N ASN A 712 -6.95 10.17 23.17
CA ASN A 712 -7.85 10.99 22.35
C ASN A 712 -7.81 12.43 22.87
N GLN A 713 -6.58 12.95 23.03
CA GLN A 713 -6.28 14.27 23.62
C GLN A 713 -5.52 15.14 22.63
N CYS A 714 -5.74 16.46 22.71
CA CYS A 714 -4.93 17.46 22.04
C CYS A 714 -5.21 18.84 22.63
N MET A 715 -4.38 19.83 22.33
CA MET A 715 -4.71 21.23 22.52
C MET A 715 -5.27 21.85 21.23
N VAL A 716 -6.38 22.55 21.32
CA VAL A 716 -7.00 23.26 20.20
C VAL A 716 -6.94 24.75 20.43
N GLY A 717 -6.51 25.48 19.42
CA GLY A 717 -6.49 26.92 19.39
C GLY A 717 -7.72 27.52 18.69
N TYR A 718 -7.50 28.50 17.85
CA TYR A 718 -8.59 29.16 17.12
C TYR A 718 -9.17 28.27 16.01
N LEU A 719 -10.42 28.53 15.70
CA LEU A 719 -11.10 28.12 14.48
C LEU A 719 -10.80 29.14 13.38
N GLU A 720 -10.31 28.66 12.25
CA GLU A 720 -10.14 29.48 11.04
C GLU A 720 -11.27 29.18 10.05
N ILE A 721 -11.94 30.24 9.62
CA ILE A 721 -12.96 30.19 8.58
C ILE A 721 -12.46 31.04 7.40
N THR A 722 -12.26 30.39 6.26
CA THR A 722 -11.81 31.06 5.03
C THR A 722 -12.86 30.93 3.95
N ARG A 723 -13.34 32.05 3.41
CA ARG A 723 -14.23 32.05 2.25
C ARG A 723 -13.44 31.67 1.00
N LEU A 724 -13.90 30.64 0.27
CA LEU A 724 -13.28 30.18 -0.97
C LEU A 724 -13.95 30.81 -2.21
N ALA A 725 -15.29 30.91 -2.19
CA ALA A 725 -16.10 31.46 -3.27
C ALA A 725 -17.31 32.29 -2.75
#